data_b391b874d52bc363d51e1df5715a27b2
#
_entry.id   b391b874d52bc363d51e1df5715a27b2
#
_cell.length_a   1.000
_cell.length_b   1.000
_cell.length_c   1.000
_cell.angle_alpha   90.00
_cell.angle_beta   90.00
_cell.angle_gamma   90.00
#
_symmetry.space_group_name_H-M   'P 1'
#
loop_
_entity.id
_entity.type
_entity.pdbx_description
1 polymer ?
#
loop_
_entity_poly.entity_id
_entity_poly.type
_entity_poly.pdbx_seq_one_letter_code
_entity_poly.pdbx_strand_id
1 'polypeptide(L)'
;VTTLRREAKTLELPWRFTGREDELELIRRSLTAGHHGIVVTGPTGSGKTRLVTEAVRGSDRARAAGTPETRHLSFAAFAHLLPEQVSLHRAVQLLSGVRLLVVDDAHLLDDASAALVHQLAVHGRTRLIVVAADGDPCPGAISRLWTGELLPRLVLEPLPREETEQLLTAGVGGTLEPLTLNRLQHLCRGDLRLLRDLVDAAREHGLLTCLAETDTWAWRGPVPVTATVREHAAPVLEAPREARETLERLAFAEPLPLPMDDLDLRLLEDLEADGLIRIDDHGTVRLAHPLHGPVLRAAAGRLRAARLARTPDRCEVALAAESAALTGRIERADVRPLPTPVGEWLAQEGAAVPAGYAAVRARFSRLRGELREAAAWAREGLRGAPHDVRCRRELALAAAQSGDATTAQEALAGCPDLPEPSAWLAASRGDADGALAAIGAAIDGMVQRYGQEVAATGDDGAVEGTLTVSAERTAELLPADGTGAAAAAEPPCADPAFALYDLVRLGVPEKAAELLPADGVFARHADALAREDGAALDRAAEALEERGFLLFAAEAHAQAARAHRDPRAARTSRTRAVALARRCQGARTPALSGLVLGELTARQRQIVTLAAAGLSNRQIAEQLTLSIRTVGNHLYSAYARLGASDRGALPWLVELPEVQPA
;
A
#
# COMPACT_ATOMS: atom_id res chain seq x y z
N VAL A 1 -32.14 -23.68 -37.95
CA VAL A 1 -30.95 -24.39 -37.41
C VAL A 1 -29.95 -23.34 -36.98
N THR A 2 -29.98 -22.97 -35.69
CA THR A 2 -29.09 -21.97 -35.09
C THR A 2 -27.85 -22.69 -34.62
N THR A 3 -26.76 -22.54 -35.32
CA THR A 3 -25.45 -23.09 -34.95
C THR A 3 -24.89 -22.25 -33.82
N LEU A 4 -24.93 -22.79 -32.58
CA LEU A 4 -24.19 -22.26 -31.46
C LEU A 4 -22.69 -22.38 -31.77
N ARG A 5 -22.02 -21.29 -32.10
CA ARG A 5 -20.57 -21.19 -32.09
C ARG A 5 -20.12 -21.36 -30.62
N ARG A 6 -19.62 -22.53 -30.29
CA ARG A 6 -18.78 -22.70 -29.10
C ARG A 6 -17.50 -21.91 -29.34
N GLU A 7 -17.38 -20.76 -28.69
CA GLU A 7 -16.08 -20.08 -28.57
C GLU A 7 -15.12 -21.06 -27.87
N ALA A 8 -14.05 -21.41 -28.58
CA ALA A 8 -12.99 -22.21 -28.02
C ALA A 8 -12.44 -21.41 -26.80
N LYS A 9 -12.51 -22.00 -25.60
CA LYS A 9 -11.85 -21.43 -24.42
C LYS A 9 -10.38 -21.23 -24.78
N THR A 10 -9.98 -19.97 -24.90
CA THR A 10 -8.57 -19.60 -25.02
C THR A 10 -7.85 -20.16 -23.81
N LEU A 11 -6.76 -20.88 -23.99
CA LEU A 11 -5.92 -21.34 -22.89
C LEU A 11 -5.48 -20.11 -22.11
N GLU A 12 -5.99 -19.98 -20.88
CA GLU A 12 -5.58 -18.91 -19.97
C GLU A 12 -4.10 -19.12 -19.62
N LEU A 13 -3.25 -18.26 -20.17
CA LEU A 13 -1.84 -18.26 -19.78
C LEU A 13 -1.73 -17.75 -18.34
N PRO A 14 -0.98 -18.42 -17.48
CA PRO A 14 -0.76 -17.93 -16.12
C PRO A 14 -0.08 -16.57 -16.18
N TRP A 15 -0.47 -15.67 -15.27
CA TRP A 15 0.15 -14.35 -15.14
C TRP A 15 1.68 -14.48 -15.12
N ARG A 16 2.38 -13.52 -15.70
CA ARG A 16 3.84 -13.52 -15.69
C ARG A 16 4.36 -13.48 -14.25
N PHE A 17 5.46 -14.19 -14.00
CA PHE A 17 6.17 -14.08 -12.74
C PHE A 17 6.76 -12.69 -12.64
N THR A 18 6.44 -11.97 -11.57
CA THR A 18 6.84 -10.57 -11.35
C THR A 18 7.17 -10.39 -9.87
N GLY A 19 8.20 -9.62 -9.59
CA GLY A 19 8.70 -9.39 -8.23
C GLY A 19 9.54 -10.55 -7.69
N ARG A 20 9.97 -10.42 -6.43
CA ARG A 20 10.74 -11.41 -5.67
C ARG A 20 12.09 -11.79 -6.31
N GLU A 21 12.74 -10.82 -6.95
CA GLU A 21 14.04 -11.07 -7.58
C GLU A 21 15.11 -11.44 -6.55
N ASP A 22 15.08 -10.84 -5.36
CA ASP A 22 16.01 -11.11 -4.28
C ASP A 22 15.84 -12.52 -3.72
N GLU A 23 14.61 -12.94 -3.47
CA GLU A 23 14.30 -14.30 -2.99
C GLU A 23 14.63 -15.36 -4.06
N LEU A 24 14.35 -15.03 -5.34
CA LEU A 24 14.71 -15.90 -6.47
C LEU A 24 16.22 -16.11 -6.55
N GLU A 25 17.00 -15.06 -6.39
CA GLU A 25 18.45 -15.12 -6.38
C GLU A 25 18.99 -15.87 -5.16
N LEU A 26 18.40 -15.68 -3.97
CA LEU A 26 18.76 -16.43 -2.76
C LEU A 26 18.57 -17.94 -2.95
N ILE A 27 17.44 -18.36 -3.52
CA ILE A 27 17.20 -19.78 -3.83
C ILE A 27 18.24 -20.30 -4.82
N ARG A 28 18.53 -19.56 -5.90
CA ARG A 28 19.54 -19.96 -6.90
C ARG A 28 20.93 -20.08 -6.30
N ARG A 29 21.33 -19.15 -5.45
CA ARG A 29 22.61 -19.20 -4.74
C ARG A 29 22.71 -20.38 -3.79
N SER A 30 21.64 -20.70 -3.06
CA SER A 30 21.60 -21.85 -2.16
C SER A 30 21.80 -23.19 -2.91
N LEU A 31 21.50 -23.22 -4.21
CA LEU A 31 21.72 -24.40 -5.06
C LEU A 31 23.14 -24.47 -5.64
N THR A 32 23.89 -23.37 -5.68
CA THR A 32 25.22 -23.30 -6.30
C THR A 32 26.38 -23.29 -5.30
N ALA A 33 26.21 -22.70 -4.12
CA ALA A 33 27.25 -22.36 -3.16
C ALA A 33 27.68 -23.49 -2.19
N GLY A 34 27.46 -24.75 -2.52
CA GLY A 34 27.86 -25.86 -1.63
C GLY A 34 26.87 -26.16 -0.48
N HIS A 35 25.76 -25.47 -0.42
CA HIS A 35 24.69 -25.77 0.52
C HIS A 35 23.89 -27.00 0.07
N HIS A 36 23.37 -27.74 1.06
CA HIS A 36 22.57 -28.94 0.80
C HIS A 36 21.13 -28.65 0.38
N GLY A 37 20.71 -27.38 0.36
CA GLY A 37 19.38 -26.95 -0.04
C GLY A 37 18.87 -25.73 0.73
N ILE A 38 17.55 -25.51 0.67
CA ILE A 38 16.84 -24.40 1.32
C ILE A 38 15.42 -24.83 1.70
N VAL A 39 14.92 -24.30 2.78
CA VAL A 39 13.49 -24.36 3.16
C VAL A 39 12.84 -23.03 2.84
N VAL A 40 11.72 -23.04 2.13
CA VAL A 40 10.92 -21.86 1.82
C VAL A 40 9.60 -21.96 2.58
N THR A 41 9.37 -21.04 3.51
CA THR A 41 8.13 -20.98 4.30
C THR A 41 7.40 -19.66 4.05
N GLY A 42 6.15 -19.57 4.49
CA GLY A 42 5.31 -18.39 4.40
C GLY A 42 3.83 -18.75 4.37
N PRO A 43 2.93 -17.74 4.45
CA PRO A 43 1.49 -17.98 4.44
C PRO A 43 1.02 -18.75 3.21
N THR A 44 -0.14 -19.41 3.33
CA THR A 44 -0.81 -20.03 2.19
C THR A 44 -1.12 -18.97 1.13
N GLY A 45 -1.00 -19.31 -0.16
CA GLY A 45 -1.24 -18.36 -1.25
C GLY A 45 -0.11 -17.34 -1.52
N SER A 46 0.96 -17.28 -0.70
CA SER A 46 2.07 -16.31 -0.87
C SER A 46 2.95 -16.50 -2.11
N GLY A 47 2.69 -17.57 -2.92
CA GLY A 47 3.41 -17.83 -4.17
C GLY A 47 4.67 -18.68 -4.03
N LYS A 48 4.88 -19.39 -2.91
CA LYS A 48 6.05 -20.27 -2.63
C LYS A 48 6.36 -21.23 -3.75
N THR A 49 5.37 -22.05 -4.13
CA THR A 49 5.49 -23.04 -5.21
C THR A 49 5.87 -22.42 -6.54
N ARG A 50 5.30 -21.24 -6.86
CA ARG A 50 5.59 -20.53 -8.10
C ARG A 50 7.02 -19.99 -8.11
N LEU A 51 7.47 -19.40 -7.00
CA LEU A 51 8.84 -18.92 -6.81
C LEU A 51 9.86 -20.06 -6.99
N VAL A 52 9.64 -21.18 -6.31
CA VAL A 52 10.51 -22.35 -6.42
C VAL A 52 10.52 -22.89 -7.84
N THR A 53 9.35 -23.00 -8.50
CA THR A 53 9.26 -23.46 -9.88
C THR A 53 10.06 -22.58 -10.83
N GLU A 54 10.04 -21.26 -10.65
CA GLU A 54 10.81 -20.31 -11.45
C GLU A 54 12.31 -20.37 -11.13
N ALA A 55 12.68 -20.57 -9.86
CA ALA A 55 14.07 -20.71 -9.45
C ALA A 55 14.77 -21.92 -10.09
N VAL A 56 14.06 -23.05 -10.22
CA VAL A 56 14.60 -24.30 -10.75
C VAL A 56 14.25 -24.55 -12.22
N ARG A 57 13.78 -23.53 -12.93
CA ARG A 57 13.43 -23.62 -14.35
C ARG A 57 14.62 -24.07 -15.18
N GLY A 58 14.45 -25.13 -15.98
CA GLY A 58 15.51 -25.73 -16.81
C GLY A 58 16.47 -26.62 -16.06
N SER A 59 16.28 -26.92 -14.77
CA SER A 59 17.08 -27.87 -14.00
C SER A 59 16.43 -29.25 -14.03
N ASP A 60 17.27 -30.29 -14.10
CA ASP A 60 16.83 -31.70 -13.90
C ASP A 60 16.50 -31.90 -12.42
N ARG A 61 15.23 -32.22 -12.13
CA ARG A 61 14.71 -32.33 -10.77
C ARG A 61 13.65 -33.41 -10.62
N ALA A 62 13.66 -34.08 -9.47
CA ALA A 62 12.51 -34.84 -9.00
C ALA A 62 11.60 -33.89 -8.16
N ARG A 63 10.31 -34.16 -8.13
CA ARG A 63 9.32 -33.43 -7.34
C ARG A 63 8.45 -34.39 -6.55
N ALA A 64 8.20 -34.06 -5.28
CA ALA A 64 7.20 -34.70 -4.45
C ALA A 64 6.31 -33.60 -3.85
N ALA A 65 5.04 -33.93 -3.56
CA ALA A 65 4.13 -32.96 -2.96
C ALA A 65 3.23 -33.65 -1.93
N GLY A 66 3.09 -33.02 -0.76
CA GLY A 66 2.11 -33.45 0.23
C GLY A 66 0.69 -33.04 -0.20
N THR A 67 -0.30 -33.85 0.16
CA THR A 67 -1.72 -33.51 0.00
C THR A 67 -2.52 -33.93 1.24
N PRO A 68 -3.63 -33.22 1.54
CA PRO A 68 -4.46 -33.55 2.71
C PRO A 68 -4.95 -35.03 2.68
N GLU A 69 -5.27 -35.53 1.49
CA GLU A 69 -5.83 -36.88 1.29
C GLU A 69 -4.78 -37.98 1.56
N THR A 70 -3.52 -37.70 1.27
CA THR A 70 -2.44 -38.67 1.34
C THR A 70 -1.61 -38.59 2.63
N ARG A 71 -1.88 -37.61 3.52
CA ARG A 71 -1.08 -37.39 4.73
C ARG A 71 -1.06 -38.56 5.74
N HIS A 72 -1.93 -39.56 5.57
CA HIS A 72 -1.98 -40.76 6.40
C HIS A 72 -1.39 -42.00 5.72
N LEU A 73 -0.95 -41.88 4.48
CA LEU A 73 -0.42 -42.99 3.68
C LEU A 73 1.11 -42.89 3.59
N SER A 74 1.82 -43.87 4.15
CA SER A 74 3.29 -43.88 4.18
C SER A 74 3.90 -43.78 2.79
N PHE A 75 4.80 -42.80 2.60
CA PHE A 75 5.50 -42.52 1.34
C PHE A 75 4.60 -42.10 0.18
N ALA A 76 3.35 -41.76 0.39
CA ALA A 76 2.42 -41.45 -0.69
C ALA A 76 2.90 -40.28 -1.56
N ALA A 77 3.50 -39.24 -0.97
CA ALA A 77 4.07 -38.11 -1.71
C ALA A 77 5.20 -38.54 -2.67
N PHE A 78 5.85 -39.66 -2.42
CA PHE A 78 6.97 -40.20 -3.18
C PHE A 78 6.62 -41.44 -3.98
N ALA A 79 5.35 -41.88 -4.05
CA ALA A 79 4.93 -43.11 -4.69
C ALA A 79 5.38 -43.27 -6.15
N HIS A 80 5.50 -42.16 -6.89
CA HIS A 80 5.97 -42.15 -8.27
C HIS A 80 7.51 -42.22 -8.42
N LEU A 81 8.26 -42.06 -7.31
CA LEU A 81 9.73 -42.11 -7.28
C LEU A 81 10.26 -43.38 -6.58
N LEU A 82 9.40 -44.09 -5.87
CA LEU A 82 9.76 -45.25 -5.06
C LEU A 82 8.97 -46.50 -5.45
N PRO A 83 9.53 -47.70 -5.26
CA PRO A 83 8.77 -48.94 -5.46
C PRO A 83 7.67 -49.10 -4.39
N GLU A 84 6.63 -49.93 -4.69
CA GLU A 84 5.44 -50.13 -3.85
C GLU A 84 5.75 -50.50 -2.39
N GLN A 85 6.79 -51.33 -2.18
CA GLN A 85 7.24 -51.72 -0.85
C GLN A 85 8.69 -51.28 -0.65
N VAL A 86 8.88 -50.25 0.17
CA VAL A 86 10.20 -49.68 0.43
C VAL A 86 10.40 -49.39 1.91
N SER A 87 11.55 -49.78 2.46
CA SER A 87 11.97 -49.29 3.79
C SER A 87 12.57 -47.90 3.69
N LEU A 88 12.53 -47.14 4.80
CA LEU A 88 13.11 -45.81 4.87
C LEU A 88 14.58 -45.78 4.40
N HIS A 89 15.39 -46.76 4.86
CA HIS A 89 16.79 -46.86 4.47
C HIS A 89 16.95 -47.06 2.95
N ARG A 90 16.11 -47.91 2.35
CA ARG A 90 16.15 -48.15 0.89
C ARG A 90 15.67 -46.95 0.09
N ALA A 91 14.66 -46.23 0.59
CA ALA A 91 14.18 -44.98 -0.02
C ALA A 91 15.27 -43.88 -0.01
N VAL A 92 16.00 -43.70 1.11
CA VAL A 92 17.15 -42.82 1.19
C VAL A 92 18.22 -43.17 0.17
N GLN A 93 18.58 -44.46 0.06
CA GLN A 93 19.57 -44.92 -0.95
C GLN A 93 19.14 -44.59 -2.39
N LEU A 94 17.88 -44.86 -2.75
CA LEU A 94 17.34 -44.59 -4.09
C LEU A 94 17.35 -43.08 -4.41
N LEU A 95 16.87 -42.26 -3.50
CA LEU A 95 16.76 -40.80 -3.72
C LEU A 95 18.09 -40.08 -3.54
N SER A 96 19.10 -40.68 -2.88
CA SER A 96 20.45 -40.08 -2.79
C SER A 96 21.14 -39.99 -4.17
N GLY A 97 20.61 -40.64 -5.20
CA GLY A 97 21.05 -40.50 -6.60
C GLY A 97 20.41 -39.32 -7.33
N VAL A 98 19.38 -38.70 -6.75
CA VAL A 98 18.69 -37.57 -7.33
C VAL A 98 19.49 -36.28 -7.07
N ARG A 99 19.78 -35.51 -8.13
CA ARG A 99 20.58 -34.31 -8.03
C ARG A 99 19.88 -33.18 -7.29
N LEU A 100 18.59 -32.99 -7.58
CA LEU A 100 17.72 -31.96 -6.97
C LEU A 100 16.33 -32.53 -6.71
N LEU A 101 15.87 -32.44 -5.48
CA LEU A 101 14.54 -32.86 -5.08
C LEU A 101 13.76 -31.65 -4.54
N VAL A 102 12.64 -31.36 -5.16
CA VAL A 102 11.69 -30.35 -4.70
C VAL A 102 10.56 -31.04 -3.95
N VAL A 103 10.37 -30.67 -2.70
CA VAL A 103 9.29 -31.18 -1.84
C VAL A 103 8.32 -30.04 -1.57
N ASP A 104 7.16 -30.12 -2.20
CA ASP A 104 6.11 -29.07 -2.08
C ASP A 104 5.09 -29.48 -1.01
N ASP A 105 4.46 -28.49 -0.39
CA ASP A 105 3.49 -28.67 0.68
C ASP A 105 3.94 -29.67 1.76
N ALA A 106 5.21 -29.54 2.20
CA ALA A 106 5.85 -30.44 3.13
C ALA A 106 5.16 -30.54 4.50
N HIS A 107 4.33 -29.57 4.88
CA HIS A 107 3.49 -29.57 6.08
C HIS A 107 2.36 -30.62 6.00
N LEU A 108 2.01 -31.10 4.78
CA LEU A 108 1.00 -32.12 4.54
C LEU A 108 1.60 -33.52 4.33
N LEU A 109 2.90 -33.73 4.54
CA LEU A 109 3.55 -35.02 4.42
C LEU A 109 3.14 -35.95 5.57
N ASP A 110 3.06 -37.23 5.24
CA ASP A 110 3.03 -38.31 6.24
C ASP A 110 4.36 -38.42 6.99
N ASP A 111 4.37 -39.06 8.16
CA ASP A 111 5.56 -39.19 9.02
C ASP A 111 6.73 -39.91 8.36
N ALA A 112 6.46 -40.91 7.52
CA ALA A 112 7.50 -41.66 6.80
C ALA A 112 8.14 -40.82 5.69
N SER A 113 7.33 -40.08 4.93
CA SER A 113 7.81 -39.11 3.96
C SER A 113 8.60 -37.98 4.61
N ALA A 114 8.12 -37.43 5.74
CA ALA A 114 8.80 -36.40 6.47
C ALA A 114 10.17 -36.87 7.04
N ALA A 115 10.22 -38.10 7.59
CA ALA A 115 11.46 -38.71 8.03
C ALA A 115 12.44 -38.96 6.87
N LEU A 116 11.94 -39.34 5.68
CA LEU A 116 12.75 -39.48 4.48
C LEU A 116 13.41 -38.16 4.07
N VAL A 117 12.65 -37.07 3.99
CA VAL A 117 13.18 -35.74 3.65
C VAL A 117 14.25 -35.32 4.66
N HIS A 118 14.01 -35.50 5.97
CA HIS A 118 14.98 -35.21 7.02
C HIS A 118 16.26 -36.02 6.87
N GLN A 119 16.16 -37.33 6.61
CA GLN A 119 17.34 -38.20 6.41
C GLN A 119 18.12 -37.80 5.14
N LEU A 120 17.47 -37.40 4.06
CA LEU A 120 18.14 -36.91 2.86
C LEU A 120 18.91 -35.60 3.16
N ALA A 121 18.35 -34.72 3.99
CA ALA A 121 19.04 -33.49 4.43
C ALA A 121 20.30 -33.81 5.25
N VAL A 122 20.21 -34.74 6.21
CA VAL A 122 21.35 -35.19 7.03
C VAL A 122 22.46 -35.82 6.17
N HIS A 123 22.11 -36.64 5.16
CA HIS A 123 23.09 -37.28 4.28
C HIS A 123 23.76 -36.32 3.31
N GLY A 124 23.11 -35.19 2.95
CA GLY A 124 23.67 -34.11 2.14
C GLY A 124 24.05 -34.47 0.69
N ARG A 125 23.62 -35.62 0.15
CA ARG A 125 23.95 -36.03 -1.23
C ARG A 125 22.97 -35.45 -2.24
N THR A 126 21.70 -35.32 -1.88
CA THR A 126 20.62 -34.75 -2.68
C THR A 126 20.40 -33.29 -2.25
N ARG A 127 20.39 -32.36 -3.20
CA ARG A 127 19.98 -31.00 -2.91
C ARG A 127 18.47 -30.91 -2.70
N LEU A 128 18.05 -30.24 -1.65
CA LEU A 128 16.65 -30.17 -1.26
C LEU A 128 16.11 -28.76 -1.38
N ILE A 129 14.96 -28.59 -1.98
CA ILE A 129 14.12 -27.42 -1.80
C ILE A 129 12.83 -27.90 -1.15
N VAL A 130 12.59 -27.46 0.08
CA VAL A 130 11.41 -27.85 0.86
C VAL A 130 10.50 -26.65 1.02
N VAL A 131 9.24 -26.79 0.62
CA VAL A 131 8.22 -25.73 0.72
C VAL A 131 7.21 -26.13 1.78
N ALA A 132 6.95 -25.26 2.74
CA ALA A 132 5.95 -25.47 3.78
C ALA A 132 5.10 -24.22 4.01
N ALA A 133 3.84 -24.38 4.41
CA ALA A 133 3.01 -23.28 4.88
C ALA A 133 3.35 -22.93 6.33
N ASP A 134 3.28 -21.65 6.68
CA ASP A 134 3.33 -21.17 8.06
C ASP A 134 1.92 -21.20 8.66
N GLY A 135 1.82 -21.49 9.96
CA GLY A 135 0.55 -21.52 10.69
C GLY A 135 -0.12 -22.89 10.76
N ASP A 136 0.19 -23.81 9.85
CA ASP A 136 -0.32 -25.18 9.88
C ASP A 136 0.59 -26.11 10.69
N PRO A 137 0.01 -27.15 11.34
CA PRO A 137 0.80 -28.16 12.04
C PRO A 137 1.75 -28.86 11.06
N CYS A 138 3.05 -28.68 11.24
CA CYS A 138 4.07 -29.27 10.38
C CYS A 138 4.69 -30.51 11.09
N PRO A 139 4.92 -31.63 10.36
CA PRO A 139 5.61 -32.77 10.92
C PRO A 139 6.94 -32.38 11.57
N GLY A 140 7.23 -32.89 12.78
CA GLY A 140 8.43 -32.52 13.53
C GLY A 140 9.75 -32.81 12.79
N ALA A 141 9.78 -33.77 11.89
CA ALA A 141 10.94 -34.03 11.02
C ALA A 141 11.19 -32.90 10.03
N ILE A 142 10.15 -32.27 9.50
CA ILE A 142 10.26 -31.13 8.58
C ILE A 142 10.69 -29.87 9.33
N SER A 143 10.06 -29.57 10.49
CA SER A 143 10.44 -28.38 11.26
C SER A 143 11.90 -28.42 11.74
N ARG A 144 12.44 -29.62 12.03
CA ARG A 144 13.86 -29.79 12.38
C ARG A 144 14.84 -29.47 11.25
N LEU A 145 14.41 -29.36 9.99
CA LEU A 145 15.28 -28.95 8.90
C LEU A 145 15.87 -27.57 9.12
N TRP A 146 15.08 -26.65 9.66
CA TRP A 146 15.54 -25.27 9.94
C TRP A 146 15.84 -25.00 11.41
N THR A 147 15.12 -25.62 12.36
CA THR A 147 15.42 -25.47 13.80
C THR A 147 16.68 -26.20 14.22
N GLY A 148 17.06 -27.26 13.50
CA GLY A 148 18.30 -28.01 13.67
C GLY A 148 19.45 -27.54 12.75
N GLU A 149 19.31 -26.38 12.11
CA GLU A 149 20.33 -25.75 11.22
C GLU A 149 20.82 -26.64 10.06
N LEU A 150 20.04 -27.65 9.67
CA LEU A 150 20.38 -28.52 8.53
C LEU A 150 20.25 -27.80 7.20
N LEU A 151 19.22 -26.97 7.03
CA LEU A 151 18.95 -26.16 5.84
C LEU A 151 18.62 -24.71 6.23
N PRO A 152 19.12 -23.71 5.49
CA PRO A 152 18.71 -22.33 5.68
C PRO A 152 17.22 -22.17 5.38
N ARG A 153 16.55 -21.26 6.11
CA ARG A 153 15.13 -20.93 5.95
C ARG A 153 14.96 -19.58 5.28
N LEU A 154 14.18 -19.54 4.21
CA LEU A 154 13.68 -18.33 3.59
C LEU A 154 12.19 -18.20 3.95
N VAL A 155 11.86 -17.12 4.68
CA VAL A 155 10.47 -16.82 5.02
C VAL A 155 9.94 -15.82 3.98
N LEU A 156 8.87 -16.20 3.28
CA LEU A 156 8.20 -15.30 2.34
C LEU A 156 7.15 -14.46 3.06
N GLU A 157 7.40 -13.17 3.08
CA GLU A 157 6.40 -12.19 3.50
C GLU A 157 5.38 -11.91 2.38
N PRO A 158 4.22 -11.29 2.68
CA PRO A 158 3.32 -10.80 1.65
C PRO A 158 4.05 -9.91 0.64
N LEU A 159 3.61 -9.94 -0.63
CA LEU A 159 4.22 -9.10 -1.67
C LEU A 159 4.08 -7.62 -1.29
N PRO A 160 5.16 -6.81 -1.40
CA PRO A 160 5.08 -5.36 -1.25
C PRO A 160 4.01 -4.74 -2.17
N ARG A 161 3.48 -3.59 -1.78
CA ARG A 161 2.41 -2.90 -2.52
C ARG A 161 2.80 -2.65 -3.98
N GLU A 162 4.02 -2.17 -4.20
CA GLU A 162 4.55 -1.85 -5.52
C GLU A 162 4.65 -3.07 -6.43
N GLU A 163 5.11 -4.19 -5.89
CA GLU A 163 5.20 -5.46 -6.63
C GLU A 163 3.82 -6.06 -6.90
N THR A 164 2.88 -5.90 -5.96
CA THR A 164 1.47 -6.29 -6.15
C THR A 164 0.82 -5.45 -7.25
N GLU A 165 1.07 -4.13 -7.29
CA GLU A 165 0.60 -3.25 -8.36
C GLU A 165 1.15 -3.65 -9.72
N GLN A 166 2.45 -3.97 -9.82
CA GLN A 166 3.09 -4.46 -11.04
C GLN A 166 2.50 -5.79 -11.51
N LEU A 167 2.29 -6.73 -10.57
CA LEU A 167 1.68 -8.02 -10.86
C LEU A 167 0.25 -7.86 -11.41
N LEU A 168 -0.54 -7.00 -10.79
CA LEU A 168 -1.91 -6.70 -11.21
C LEU A 168 -1.94 -5.98 -12.56
N THR A 169 -1.08 -5.00 -12.77
CA THR A 169 -0.95 -4.28 -14.05
C THR A 169 -0.63 -5.24 -15.19
N ALA A 170 0.29 -6.20 -14.96
CA ALA A 170 0.61 -7.23 -15.93
C ALA A 170 -0.54 -8.23 -16.16
N GLY A 171 -1.32 -8.54 -15.12
CA GLY A 171 -2.44 -9.47 -15.19
C GLY A 171 -3.71 -8.89 -15.83
N VAL A 172 -4.01 -7.63 -15.53
CA VAL A 172 -5.18 -6.90 -16.06
C VAL A 172 -4.92 -6.35 -17.46
N GLY A 173 -3.65 -6.06 -17.78
CA GLY A 173 -3.26 -5.43 -19.04
C GLY A 173 -3.41 -3.90 -19.01
N GLY A 174 -3.39 -3.29 -17.84
CA GLY A 174 -3.50 -1.84 -17.65
C GLY A 174 -3.39 -1.48 -16.17
N THR A 175 -3.20 -0.21 -15.85
CA THR A 175 -3.10 0.32 -14.49
C THR A 175 -4.44 0.22 -13.75
N LEU A 176 -4.41 -0.13 -12.46
CA LEU A 176 -5.59 -0.13 -11.61
C LEU A 176 -5.73 1.21 -10.88
N GLU A 177 -6.97 1.62 -10.68
CA GLU A 177 -7.30 2.73 -9.80
C GLU A 177 -6.84 2.44 -8.36
N PRO A 178 -6.32 3.43 -7.62
CA PRO A 178 -5.81 3.23 -6.27
C PRO A 178 -6.81 2.63 -5.28
N LEU A 179 -8.09 3.00 -5.36
CA LEU A 179 -9.13 2.43 -4.48
C LEU A 179 -9.38 0.94 -4.78
N THR A 180 -9.34 0.55 -6.06
CA THR A 180 -9.44 -0.85 -6.47
C THR A 180 -8.23 -1.67 -6.02
N LEU A 181 -7.01 -1.11 -6.15
CA LEU A 181 -5.79 -1.74 -5.65
C LEU A 181 -5.87 -1.96 -4.14
N ASN A 182 -6.28 -0.94 -3.38
CA ASN A 182 -6.43 -1.04 -1.93
C ASN A 182 -7.48 -2.09 -1.55
N ARG A 183 -8.61 -2.12 -2.25
CA ARG A 183 -9.64 -3.13 -2.06
C ARG A 183 -9.10 -4.54 -2.24
N LEU A 184 -8.39 -4.79 -3.35
CA LEU A 184 -7.79 -6.10 -3.64
C LEU A 184 -6.77 -6.51 -2.57
N GLN A 185 -5.86 -5.59 -2.20
CA GLN A 185 -4.87 -5.85 -1.16
C GLN A 185 -5.52 -6.14 0.20
N HIS A 186 -6.55 -5.37 0.56
CA HIS A 186 -7.29 -5.57 1.79
C HIS A 186 -8.01 -6.92 1.84
N LEU A 187 -8.71 -7.28 0.76
CA LEU A 187 -9.44 -8.55 0.66
C LEU A 187 -8.53 -9.77 0.64
N CYS A 188 -7.39 -9.69 -0.05
CA CYS A 188 -6.51 -10.84 -0.26
C CYS A 188 -5.46 -11.03 0.83
N ARG A 189 -5.07 -9.97 1.58
CA ARG A 189 -4.04 -10.02 2.65
C ARG A 189 -2.76 -10.75 2.25
N GLY A 190 -2.35 -10.62 0.97
CA GLY A 190 -1.15 -11.26 0.44
C GLY A 190 -1.35 -12.66 -0.16
N ASP A 191 -2.56 -13.20 -0.16
CA ASP A 191 -2.89 -14.40 -0.91
C ASP A 191 -3.00 -14.08 -2.41
N LEU A 192 -1.98 -14.49 -3.18
CA LEU A 192 -1.89 -14.23 -4.62
C LEU A 192 -2.82 -15.13 -5.45
N ARG A 193 -3.22 -16.30 -4.91
CA ARG A 193 -4.21 -17.19 -5.55
C ARG A 193 -5.58 -16.53 -5.51
N LEU A 194 -5.99 -16.07 -4.33
CA LEU A 194 -7.23 -15.33 -4.13
C LEU A 194 -7.25 -14.02 -4.93
N LEU A 195 -6.12 -13.29 -4.96
CA LEU A 195 -5.97 -12.06 -5.73
C LEU A 195 -6.28 -12.27 -7.21
N ARG A 196 -5.68 -13.32 -7.80
CA ARG A 196 -5.92 -13.65 -9.21
C ARG A 196 -7.36 -14.07 -9.46
N ASP A 197 -7.90 -14.94 -8.62
CA ASP A 197 -9.26 -15.44 -8.73
C ASP A 197 -10.30 -14.31 -8.67
N LEU A 198 -10.12 -13.35 -7.76
CA LEU A 198 -11.00 -12.18 -7.65
C LEU A 198 -10.91 -11.26 -8.87
N VAL A 199 -9.72 -11.02 -9.41
CA VAL A 199 -9.55 -10.19 -10.61
C VAL A 199 -10.17 -10.85 -11.83
N ASP A 200 -9.92 -12.15 -12.03
CA ASP A 200 -10.47 -12.90 -13.14
C ASP A 200 -12.00 -12.94 -13.06
N ALA A 201 -12.56 -13.22 -11.89
CA ALA A 201 -14.01 -13.20 -11.66
C ALA A 201 -14.63 -11.79 -11.82
N ALA A 202 -13.97 -10.74 -11.35
CA ALA A 202 -14.45 -9.36 -11.54
C ALA A 202 -14.49 -8.96 -13.02
N ARG A 203 -13.53 -9.43 -13.84
CA ARG A 203 -13.55 -9.26 -15.30
C ARG A 203 -14.68 -10.04 -15.96
N GLU A 204 -14.84 -11.31 -15.62
CA GLU A 204 -15.90 -12.18 -16.17
C GLU A 204 -17.30 -11.63 -15.90
N HIS A 205 -17.50 -11.03 -14.70
CA HIS A 205 -18.80 -10.43 -14.33
C HIS A 205 -18.96 -8.98 -14.79
N GLY A 206 -17.97 -8.40 -15.53
CA GLY A 206 -18.04 -7.02 -16.00
C GLY A 206 -18.00 -5.97 -14.88
N LEU A 207 -17.50 -6.35 -13.69
CA LEU A 207 -17.37 -5.46 -12.54
C LEU A 207 -16.09 -4.60 -12.60
N LEU A 208 -15.11 -5.04 -13.38
CA LEU A 208 -13.87 -4.31 -13.64
C LEU A 208 -14.03 -3.53 -14.94
N THR A 209 -14.11 -2.19 -14.84
CA THR A 209 -14.35 -1.28 -15.96
C THR A 209 -13.23 -0.26 -16.08
N CYS A 210 -12.90 0.14 -17.31
CA CYS A 210 -11.92 1.21 -17.55
C CYS A 210 -12.57 2.58 -17.38
N LEU A 211 -11.98 3.43 -16.55
CA LEU A 211 -12.40 4.82 -16.35
C LEU A 211 -11.83 5.68 -17.49
N ALA A 212 -12.72 6.28 -18.29
CA ALA A 212 -12.34 7.08 -19.47
C ALA A 212 -11.46 8.31 -19.13
N GLU A 213 -11.60 8.85 -17.92
CA GLU A 213 -10.87 10.05 -17.48
C GLU A 213 -9.39 9.78 -17.16
N THR A 214 -9.08 8.59 -16.67
CA THR A 214 -7.73 8.25 -16.16
C THR A 214 -7.09 7.07 -16.87
N ASP A 215 -7.81 6.44 -17.81
CA ASP A 215 -7.40 5.18 -18.47
C ASP A 215 -6.95 4.10 -17.46
N THR A 216 -7.63 4.04 -16.33
CA THR A 216 -7.36 3.08 -15.24
C THR A 216 -8.53 2.14 -15.05
N TRP A 217 -8.24 0.90 -14.66
CA TRP A 217 -9.25 -0.09 -14.34
C TRP A 217 -9.78 0.08 -12.92
N ALA A 218 -11.10 0.19 -12.78
CA ALA A 218 -11.80 0.32 -11.51
C ALA A 218 -12.77 -0.84 -11.30
N TRP A 219 -12.74 -1.43 -10.10
CA TRP A 219 -13.71 -2.42 -9.68
C TRP A 219 -14.80 -1.78 -8.83
N ARG A 220 -16.02 -1.79 -9.36
CA ARG A 220 -17.23 -1.33 -8.64
C ARG A 220 -18.23 -2.49 -8.57
N GLY A 221 -18.96 -2.56 -7.47
CA GLY A 221 -19.95 -3.61 -7.23
C GLY A 221 -19.48 -4.71 -6.28
N PRO A 222 -20.31 -5.73 -6.04
CA PRO A 222 -20.09 -6.73 -5.01
C PRO A 222 -18.88 -7.62 -5.28
N VAL A 223 -18.39 -8.28 -4.22
CA VAL A 223 -17.34 -9.31 -4.33
C VAL A 223 -17.93 -10.56 -4.99
N PRO A 224 -17.35 -11.05 -6.10
CA PRO A 224 -17.78 -12.31 -6.73
C PRO A 224 -17.54 -13.48 -5.76
N VAL A 225 -18.57 -14.29 -5.52
CA VAL A 225 -18.47 -15.45 -4.62
C VAL A 225 -18.03 -16.68 -5.38
N THR A 226 -16.74 -16.76 -5.67
CA THR A 226 -16.07 -17.89 -6.33
C THR A 226 -15.89 -19.07 -5.39
N ALA A 227 -15.38 -20.20 -5.91
CA ALA A 227 -15.04 -21.37 -5.09
C ALA A 227 -13.93 -21.02 -4.08
N THR A 228 -12.88 -20.31 -4.51
CA THR A 228 -11.77 -19.86 -3.65
C THR A 228 -12.28 -18.92 -2.56
N VAL A 229 -13.15 -17.97 -2.91
CA VAL A 229 -13.77 -17.05 -1.92
C VAL A 229 -14.61 -17.82 -0.89
N ARG A 230 -15.36 -18.84 -1.31
CA ARG A 230 -16.13 -19.70 -0.38
C ARG A 230 -15.23 -20.51 0.54
N GLU A 231 -14.12 -21.04 0.02
CA GLU A 231 -13.11 -21.75 0.82
C GLU A 231 -12.57 -20.86 1.95
N HIS A 232 -12.21 -19.61 1.64
CA HIS A 232 -11.74 -18.63 2.64
C HIS A 232 -12.82 -18.21 3.62
N ALA A 233 -14.08 -18.20 3.22
CA ALA A 233 -15.22 -17.80 4.04
C ALA A 233 -15.95 -18.98 4.68
N ALA A 234 -15.48 -20.22 4.49
CA ALA A 234 -16.10 -21.40 5.06
C ALA A 234 -16.38 -21.26 6.58
N PRO A 235 -15.46 -20.75 7.41
CA PRO A 235 -15.71 -20.64 8.84
C PRO A 235 -16.93 -19.79 9.19
N VAL A 236 -17.23 -18.72 8.45
CA VAL A 236 -18.42 -17.86 8.69
C VAL A 236 -19.68 -18.40 7.99
N LEU A 237 -19.53 -19.12 6.89
CA LEU A 237 -20.65 -19.70 6.16
C LEU A 237 -21.18 -20.98 6.84
N GLU A 238 -20.32 -21.74 7.51
CA GLU A 238 -20.61 -22.98 8.20
C GLU A 238 -20.86 -22.79 9.70
N ALA A 239 -20.76 -21.56 10.20
CA ALA A 239 -21.00 -21.21 11.59
C ALA A 239 -22.43 -21.62 12.03
N PRO A 240 -22.63 -22.02 13.30
CA PRO A 240 -23.96 -22.31 13.86
C PRO A 240 -24.92 -21.14 13.64
N ARG A 241 -26.24 -21.44 13.60
CA ARG A 241 -27.25 -20.46 13.23
C ARG A 241 -27.19 -19.18 14.06
N GLU A 242 -27.06 -19.28 15.37
CA GLU A 242 -26.98 -18.12 16.28
C GLU A 242 -25.75 -17.25 16.00
N ALA A 243 -24.59 -17.90 15.88
CA ALA A 243 -23.34 -17.27 15.52
C ALA A 243 -23.43 -16.58 14.16
N ARG A 244 -23.98 -17.27 13.18
CA ARG A 244 -24.18 -16.74 11.83
C ARG A 244 -25.11 -15.52 11.81
N GLU A 245 -26.17 -15.52 12.63
CA GLU A 245 -27.08 -14.38 12.73
C GLU A 245 -26.36 -13.13 13.25
N THR A 246 -25.47 -13.28 14.21
CA THR A 246 -24.61 -12.20 14.75
C THR A 246 -23.58 -11.76 13.73
N LEU A 247 -22.89 -12.70 13.04
CA LEU A 247 -21.93 -12.39 12.00
C LEU A 247 -22.59 -11.66 10.81
N GLU A 248 -23.77 -12.06 10.37
CA GLU A 248 -24.53 -11.36 9.33
C GLU A 248 -24.93 -9.95 9.78
N ARG A 249 -25.31 -9.76 11.03
CA ARG A 249 -25.58 -8.44 11.59
C ARG A 249 -24.34 -7.54 11.56
N LEU A 250 -23.19 -8.07 11.97
CA LEU A 250 -21.90 -7.36 11.84
C LEU A 250 -21.61 -7.01 10.38
N ALA A 251 -21.81 -7.92 9.44
CA ALA A 251 -21.56 -7.70 8.02
C ALA A 251 -22.29 -6.50 7.42
N PHE A 252 -23.45 -6.12 7.98
CA PHE A 252 -24.24 -4.96 7.53
C PHE A 252 -24.09 -3.71 8.40
N ALA A 253 -23.43 -3.80 9.56
CA ALA A 253 -23.41 -2.72 10.54
C ALA A 253 -22.06 -2.41 11.16
N GLU A 254 -21.01 -3.22 10.90
CA GLU A 254 -19.66 -2.97 11.45
C GLU A 254 -19.08 -1.61 11.05
N PRO A 255 -18.26 -0.98 11.91
CA PRO A 255 -17.91 -1.42 13.26
C PRO A 255 -19.05 -1.16 14.25
N LEU A 256 -19.24 -2.04 15.22
CA LEU A 256 -20.23 -1.85 16.28
C LEU A 256 -19.53 -1.55 17.60
N PRO A 257 -19.90 -0.47 18.31
CA PRO A 257 -19.34 -0.15 19.62
C PRO A 257 -19.87 -1.09 20.70
N LEU A 258 -19.07 -1.43 21.68
CA LEU A 258 -19.49 -2.11 22.90
C LEU A 258 -19.64 -1.11 24.06
N PRO A 259 -20.55 -1.33 25.02
CA PRO A 259 -21.56 -2.40 25.06
C PRO A 259 -22.76 -2.12 24.14
N MET A 260 -23.40 -3.16 23.60
CA MET A 260 -24.67 -3.09 22.89
C MET A 260 -25.68 -3.99 23.57
N ASP A 261 -26.82 -3.44 23.95
CA ASP A 261 -27.87 -4.13 24.73
C ASP A 261 -28.49 -5.34 24.03
N ASP A 262 -28.30 -5.44 22.71
CA ASP A 262 -28.90 -6.46 21.86
C ASP A 262 -27.89 -7.45 21.24
N LEU A 263 -26.68 -7.49 21.73
CA LEU A 263 -25.67 -8.51 21.40
C LEU A 263 -25.33 -9.36 22.64
N ASP A 264 -25.33 -10.68 22.45
CA ASP A 264 -24.89 -11.61 23.48
C ASP A 264 -23.36 -11.57 23.60
N LEU A 265 -22.86 -11.05 24.71
CA LEU A 265 -21.42 -10.93 24.98
C LEU A 265 -20.72 -12.29 25.01
N ARG A 266 -21.37 -13.35 25.53
CA ARG A 266 -20.77 -14.69 25.55
C ARG A 266 -20.58 -15.25 24.16
N LEU A 267 -21.57 -15.04 23.29
CA LEU A 267 -21.45 -15.42 21.89
C LEU A 267 -20.34 -14.64 21.17
N LEU A 268 -20.13 -13.36 21.53
CA LEU A 268 -19.02 -12.57 20.98
C LEU A 268 -17.66 -13.08 21.50
N GLU A 269 -17.57 -13.48 22.78
CA GLU A 269 -16.35 -14.10 23.33
C GLU A 269 -16.01 -15.42 22.61
N ASP A 270 -17.00 -16.27 22.32
CA ASP A 270 -16.81 -17.50 21.54
C ASP A 270 -16.36 -17.18 20.10
N LEU A 271 -17.00 -16.21 19.45
CA LEU A 271 -16.64 -15.79 18.08
C LEU A 271 -15.25 -15.16 17.99
N GLU A 272 -14.81 -14.45 19.03
CA GLU A 272 -13.44 -13.91 19.13
C GLU A 272 -12.43 -15.03 19.33
N ALA A 273 -12.71 -15.98 20.22
CA ALA A 273 -11.89 -17.17 20.46
C ALA A 273 -11.72 -18.03 19.20
N ASP A 274 -12.79 -18.15 18.40
CA ASP A 274 -12.78 -18.84 17.11
C ASP A 274 -12.09 -18.00 16.00
N GLY A 275 -11.69 -16.76 16.29
CA GLY A 275 -11.02 -15.86 15.33
C GLY A 275 -11.94 -15.34 14.21
N LEU A 276 -13.26 -15.35 14.40
CA LEU A 276 -14.25 -14.87 13.42
C LEU A 276 -14.53 -13.38 13.54
N ILE A 277 -14.33 -12.80 14.73
CA ILE A 277 -14.41 -11.38 14.99
C ILE A 277 -13.14 -10.86 15.66
N ARG A 278 -13.00 -9.54 15.72
CA ARG A 278 -11.96 -8.84 16.46
C ARG A 278 -12.54 -7.65 17.19
N ILE A 279 -12.02 -7.39 18.37
CA ILE A 279 -12.34 -6.20 19.15
C ILE A 279 -11.10 -5.30 19.11
N ASP A 280 -11.29 -4.03 18.77
CA ASP A 280 -10.20 -3.06 18.75
C ASP A 280 -10.00 -2.40 20.12
N ASP A 281 -8.90 -1.65 20.29
CA ASP A 281 -8.55 -0.95 21.54
C ASP A 281 -9.60 0.07 22.00
N HIS A 282 -10.57 0.40 21.15
CA HIS A 282 -11.68 1.32 21.42
C HIS A 282 -12.98 0.57 21.79
N GLY A 283 -12.91 -0.76 21.90
CA GLY A 283 -14.08 -1.59 22.21
C GLY A 283 -15.06 -1.70 21.04
N THR A 284 -14.61 -1.62 19.77
CA THR A 284 -15.48 -1.85 18.63
C THR A 284 -15.30 -3.25 18.05
N VAL A 285 -16.42 -3.90 17.72
CA VAL A 285 -16.45 -5.26 17.16
C VAL A 285 -16.45 -5.20 15.65
N ARG A 286 -15.61 -6.02 15.03
CA ARG A 286 -15.48 -6.16 13.57
C ARG A 286 -15.31 -7.62 13.16
N LEU A 287 -15.67 -7.94 11.93
CA LEU A 287 -15.34 -9.22 11.34
C LEU A 287 -13.80 -9.38 11.21
N ALA A 288 -13.28 -10.54 11.54
CA ALA A 288 -11.83 -10.79 11.58
C ALA A 288 -11.18 -10.75 10.19
N HIS A 289 -11.88 -11.18 9.16
CA HIS A 289 -11.38 -11.16 7.79
C HIS A 289 -12.23 -10.28 6.88
N PRO A 290 -11.62 -9.43 6.03
CA PRO A 290 -12.36 -8.49 5.17
C PRO A 290 -13.28 -9.16 4.15
N LEU A 291 -13.02 -10.40 3.74
CA LEU A 291 -13.92 -11.17 2.88
C LEU A 291 -15.21 -11.61 3.56
N HIS A 292 -15.23 -11.76 4.88
CA HIS A 292 -16.39 -12.27 5.60
C HIS A 292 -17.61 -11.38 5.40
N GLY A 293 -17.46 -10.05 5.52
CA GLY A 293 -18.54 -9.09 5.32
C GLY A 293 -19.19 -9.18 3.93
N PRO A 294 -18.42 -9.00 2.84
CA PRO A 294 -18.93 -9.13 1.48
C PRO A 294 -19.61 -10.48 1.20
N VAL A 295 -19.02 -11.60 1.65
CA VAL A 295 -19.58 -12.93 1.42
C VAL A 295 -20.88 -13.14 2.21
N LEU A 296 -20.93 -12.73 3.47
CA LEU A 296 -22.17 -12.80 4.28
C LEU A 296 -23.28 -11.93 3.69
N ARG A 297 -22.95 -10.71 3.20
CA ARG A 297 -23.92 -9.86 2.49
C ARG A 297 -24.44 -10.53 1.21
N ALA A 298 -23.58 -11.13 0.43
CA ALA A 298 -23.95 -11.84 -0.78
C ALA A 298 -24.78 -13.12 -0.49
N ALA A 299 -24.51 -13.79 0.62
CA ALA A 299 -25.24 -14.99 1.04
C ALA A 299 -26.59 -14.66 1.69
N ALA A 300 -26.77 -13.45 2.20
CA ALA A 300 -28.03 -13.02 2.80
C ALA A 300 -29.13 -12.90 1.74
N GLY A 301 -30.27 -13.51 1.99
CA GLY A 301 -31.45 -13.33 1.12
C GLY A 301 -31.96 -11.88 1.12
N ARG A 302 -32.58 -11.44 0.02
CA ARG A 302 -33.02 -10.04 -0.18
C ARG A 302 -33.82 -9.44 0.99
N LEU A 303 -34.75 -10.21 1.60
CA LEU A 303 -35.56 -9.75 2.75
C LEU A 303 -34.67 -9.56 3.98
N ARG A 304 -33.71 -10.46 4.22
CA ARG A 304 -32.80 -10.36 5.35
C ARG A 304 -31.84 -9.22 5.17
N ALA A 305 -31.28 -9.08 3.98
CA ALA A 305 -30.44 -7.95 3.62
C ALA A 305 -31.19 -6.61 3.81
N ALA A 306 -32.41 -6.48 3.33
CA ALA A 306 -33.21 -5.26 3.52
C ALA A 306 -33.49 -4.95 4.99
N ARG A 307 -33.64 -5.99 5.85
CA ARG A 307 -33.85 -5.80 7.29
C ARG A 307 -32.57 -5.40 8.03
N LEU A 308 -31.42 -5.92 7.61
CA LEU A 308 -30.15 -5.70 8.26
C LEU A 308 -29.39 -4.48 7.70
N ALA A 309 -29.66 -4.10 6.45
CA ALA A 309 -29.03 -2.95 5.82
C ALA A 309 -29.27 -1.67 6.63
N ARG A 310 -28.26 -0.85 6.71
CA ARG A 310 -28.39 0.50 7.27
C ARG A 310 -29.38 1.31 6.41
N THR A 311 -30.25 2.03 7.05
CA THR A 311 -31.04 3.06 6.37
C THR A 311 -30.10 4.17 5.89
N PRO A 312 -30.46 4.95 4.85
CA PRO A 312 -29.67 6.09 4.40
C PRO A 312 -29.25 7.01 5.57
N ASP A 313 -30.19 7.32 6.47
CA ASP A 313 -29.92 8.15 7.66
C ASP A 313 -28.82 7.57 8.57
N ARG A 314 -28.79 6.25 8.76
CA ARG A 314 -27.75 5.58 9.55
C ARG A 314 -26.39 5.57 8.84
N CYS A 315 -26.38 5.53 7.51
CA CYS A 315 -25.15 5.68 6.74
C CYS A 315 -24.60 7.11 6.89
N GLU A 316 -25.45 8.13 6.84
CA GLU A 316 -25.04 9.53 7.04
C GLU A 316 -24.44 9.76 8.42
N VAL A 317 -25.06 9.26 9.47
CA VAL A 317 -24.52 9.34 10.85
C VAL A 317 -23.18 8.62 10.96
N ALA A 318 -23.03 7.45 10.36
CA ALA A 318 -21.76 6.71 10.37
C ALA A 318 -20.66 7.43 9.59
N LEU A 319 -21.00 7.98 8.41
CA LEU A 319 -20.05 8.78 7.62
C LEU A 319 -19.64 10.08 8.33
N ALA A 320 -20.59 10.72 9.03
CA ALA A 320 -20.28 11.89 9.85
C ALA A 320 -19.32 11.54 10.99
N ALA A 321 -19.52 10.39 11.65
CA ALA A 321 -18.63 9.90 12.70
C ALA A 321 -17.23 9.55 12.15
N GLU A 322 -17.13 8.87 11.01
CA GLU A 322 -15.85 8.59 10.35
C GLU A 322 -15.14 9.90 9.94
N SER A 323 -15.89 10.86 9.38
CA SER A 323 -15.37 12.17 9.00
C SER A 323 -14.84 12.94 10.20
N ALA A 324 -15.59 12.98 11.31
CA ALA A 324 -15.18 13.62 12.54
C ALA A 324 -13.92 12.97 13.15
N ALA A 325 -13.85 11.63 13.12
CA ALA A 325 -12.68 10.89 13.58
C ALA A 325 -11.42 11.21 12.76
N LEU A 326 -11.53 11.27 11.43
CA LEU A 326 -10.43 11.68 10.55
C LEU A 326 -10.02 13.13 10.80
N THR A 327 -10.97 14.05 10.90
CA THR A 327 -10.72 15.48 11.17
C THR A 327 -10.02 15.66 12.51
N GLY A 328 -10.52 15.05 13.58
CA GLY A 328 -9.89 15.11 14.90
C GLY A 328 -8.48 14.50 14.97
N ARG A 329 -8.18 13.53 14.09
CA ARG A 329 -6.80 13.03 13.93
C ARG A 329 -5.91 14.07 13.24
N ILE A 330 -6.39 14.68 12.16
CA ILE A 330 -5.64 15.72 11.44
C ILE A 330 -5.33 16.88 12.40
N GLU A 331 -6.30 17.35 13.17
CA GLU A 331 -6.15 18.45 14.15
C GLU A 331 -5.09 18.12 15.23
N ARG A 332 -4.99 16.88 15.65
CA ARG A 332 -3.94 16.42 16.58
C ARG A 332 -2.59 16.14 15.92
N ALA A 333 -2.43 16.48 14.64
CA ALA A 333 -1.26 16.15 13.84
C ALA A 333 -0.87 14.65 13.95
N ASP A 334 -1.85 13.76 13.83
CA ASP A 334 -1.68 12.31 13.80
C ASP A 334 -2.49 11.72 12.64
N VAL A 335 -1.80 11.21 11.62
CA VAL A 335 -2.44 10.63 10.44
C VAL A 335 -2.12 9.15 10.27
N ARG A 336 -1.85 8.44 11.38
CA ARG A 336 -1.73 6.97 11.36
C ARG A 336 -3.02 6.34 10.83
N PRO A 337 -2.95 5.14 10.20
CA PRO A 337 -4.11 4.49 9.60
C PRO A 337 -5.33 4.48 10.53
N LEU A 338 -6.46 4.90 10.01
CA LEU A 338 -7.75 4.82 10.66
C LEU A 338 -8.73 4.12 9.71
N PRO A 339 -9.38 3.04 10.13
CA PRO A 339 -10.37 2.36 9.27
C PRO A 339 -11.62 3.22 9.10
N THR A 340 -12.10 3.27 7.85
CA THR A 340 -13.30 4.01 7.44
C THR A 340 -14.23 3.08 6.65
N PRO A 341 -14.79 2.04 7.29
CA PRO A 341 -15.43 0.93 6.59
C PRO A 341 -16.70 1.34 5.83
N VAL A 342 -17.45 2.35 6.31
CA VAL A 342 -18.70 2.75 5.66
C VAL A 342 -18.42 3.53 4.38
N GLY A 343 -17.48 4.47 4.42
CA GLY A 343 -17.08 5.21 3.21
C GLY A 343 -16.42 4.31 2.16
N GLU A 344 -15.55 3.41 2.58
CA GLU A 344 -14.94 2.42 1.69
C GLU A 344 -15.98 1.48 1.07
N TRP A 345 -16.93 1.01 1.85
CA TRP A 345 -18.01 0.17 1.36
C TRP A 345 -18.88 0.89 0.33
N LEU A 346 -19.29 2.15 0.57
CA LEU A 346 -20.06 2.93 -0.41
C LEU A 346 -19.31 3.09 -1.74
N ALA A 347 -18.04 3.46 -1.69
CA ALA A 347 -17.22 3.57 -2.90
C ALA A 347 -17.09 2.22 -3.64
N GLN A 348 -16.91 1.11 -2.89
CA GLN A 348 -16.81 -0.24 -3.45
C GLN A 348 -18.11 -0.71 -4.12
N GLU A 349 -19.26 -0.40 -3.55
CA GLU A 349 -20.58 -0.72 -4.14
C GLU A 349 -20.94 0.21 -5.31
N GLY A 350 -20.13 1.24 -5.58
CA GLY A 350 -20.41 2.24 -6.61
C GLY A 350 -21.51 3.24 -6.23
N ALA A 351 -21.88 3.29 -4.96
CA ALA A 351 -22.82 4.27 -4.43
C ALA A 351 -22.17 5.67 -4.39
N ALA A 352 -23.00 6.72 -4.42
CA ALA A 352 -22.49 8.08 -4.31
C ALA A 352 -21.92 8.32 -2.91
N VAL A 353 -20.67 8.77 -2.84
CA VAL A 353 -20.03 9.18 -1.60
C VAL A 353 -20.27 10.68 -1.42
N PRO A 354 -20.72 11.16 -0.23
CA PRO A 354 -20.89 12.58 0.01
C PRO A 354 -19.59 13.35 -0.17
N ALA A 355 -19.62 14.46 -0.90
CA ALA A 355 -18.41 15.23 -1.23
C ALA A 355 -17.65 15.73 0.01
N GLY A 356 -18.36 16.10 1.08
CA GLY A 356 -17.74 16.49 2.34
C GLY A 356 -16.89 15.39 2.96
N TYR A 357 -17.42 14.17 3.00
CA TYR A 357 -16.67 13.00 3.48
C TYR A 357 -15.47 12.70 2.57
N ALA A 358 -15.70 12.68 1.24
CA ALA A 358 -14.65 12.40 0.27
C ALA A 358 -13.49 13.40 0.35
N ALA A 359 -13.77 14.68 0.57
CA ALA A 359 -12.76 15.71 0.75
C ALA A 359 -11.91 15.48 2.02
N VAL A 360 -12.53 15.15 3.15
CA VAL A 360 -11.82 14.84 4.40
C VAL A 360 -10.95 13.58 4.23
N ARG A 361 -11.49 12.55 3.57
CA ARG A 361 -10.76 11.30 3.30
C ARG A 361 -9.57 11.55 2.36
N ALA A 362 -9.77 12.35 1.31
CA ALA A 362 -8.71 12.76 0.38
C ALA A 362 -7.60 13.53 1.11
N ARG A 363 -7.96 14.50 1.97
CA ARG A 363 -7.01 15.25 2.79
C ARG A 363 -6.21 14.33 3.70
N PHE A 364 -6.86 13.41 4.39
CA PHE A 364 -6.19 12.46 5.28
C PHE A 364 -5.18 11.59 4.52
N SER A 365 -5.56 11.04 3.35
CA SER A 365 -4.67 10.25 2.49
C SER A 365 -3.50 11.09 1.97
N ARG A 366 -3.73 12.35 1.55
CA ARG A 366 -2.67 13.25 1.09
C ARG A 366 -1.64 13.55 2.18
N LEU A 367 -2.11 13.85 3.38
CA LEU A 367 -1.23 14.11 4.53
C LEU A 367 -0.38 12.89 4.91
N ARG A 368 -0.88 11.69 4.67
CA ARG A 368 -0.11 10.44 4.81
C ARG A 368 0.92 10.23 3.69
N GLY A 369 0.84 11.00 2.60
CA GLY A 369 1.65 10.80 1.40
C GLY A 369 1.04 9.83 0.37
N GLU A 370 -0.18 9.36 0.57
CA GLU A 370 -0.91 8.48 -0.36
C GLU A 370 -1.57 9.30 -1.46
N LEU A 371 -0.74 9.95 -2.31
CA LEU A 371 -1.19 10.98 -3.24
C LEU A 371 -2.16 10.47 -4.30
N ARG A 372 -1.95 9.26 -4.84
CA ARG A 372 -2.88 8.67 -5.83
C ARG A 372 -4.21 8.31 -5.18
N GLU A 373 -4.18 7.82 -3.95
CA GLU A 373 -5.39 7.53 -3.18
C GLU A 373 -6.16 8.81 -2.84
N ALA A 374 -5.47 9.86 -2.43
CA ALA A 374 -6.06 11.18 -2.20
C ALA A 374 -6.77 11.71 -3.43
N ALA A 375 -6.12 11.65 -4.60
CA ALA A 375 -6.73 12.04 -5.87
C ALA A 375 -7.95 11.17 -6.23
N ALA A 376 -7.92 9.87 -5.94
CA ALA A 376 -9.04 8.97 -6.21
C ALA A 376 -10.24 9.28 -5.31
N TRP A 377 -10.05 9.52 -4.01
CA TRP A 377 -11.12 9.96 -3.12
C TRP A 377 -11.71 11.31 -3.51
N ALA A 378 -10.86 12.28 -3.90
CA ALA A 378 -11.33 13.57 -4.37
C ALA A 378 -12.20 13.43 -5.64
N ARG A 379 -11.79 12.60 -6.61
CA ARG A 379 -12.61 12.29 -7.81
C ARG A 379 -13.90 11.59 -7.46
N GLU A 380 -13.90 10.67 -6.48
CA GLU A 380 -15.12 9.99 -6.04
C GLU A 380 -16.14 10.99 -5.50
N GLY A 381 -15.72 11.98 -4.71
CA GLY A 381 -16.59 13.08 -4.27
C GLY A 381 -17.10 13.95 -5.42
N LEU A 382 -16.26 14.22 -6.43
CA LEU A 382 -16.62 15.00 -7.61
C LEU A 382 -17.60 14.28 -8.55
N ARG A 383 -17.69 12.95 -8.49
CA ARG A 383 -18.73 12.20 -9.24
C ARG A 383 -20.16 12.62 -8.84
N GLY A 384 -20.37 12.85 -7.53
CA GLY A 384 -21.67 13.30 -7.00
C GLY A 384 -21.84 14.81 -7.00
N ALA A 385 -20.75 15.57 -6.88
CA ALA A 385 -20.73 17.02 -6.77
C ALA A 385 -19.55 17.62 -7.59
N PRO A 386 -19.69 17.78 -8.91
CA PRO A 386 -18.58 18.17 -9.81
C PRO A 386 -17.94 19.52 -9.51
N HIS A 387 -18.65 20.38 -8.77
CA HIS A 387 -18.20 21.73 -8.42
C HIS A 387 -17.81 21.89 -6.94
N ASP A 388 -17.72 20.80 -6.17
CA ASP A 388 -17.30 20.88 -4.77
C ASP A 388 -15.84 21.36 -4.66
N VAL A 389 -15.68 22.56 -4.10
CA VAL A 389 -14.39 23.26 -4.00
C VAL A 389 -13.40 22.50 -3.12
N ARG A 390 -13.89 21.81 -2.07
CA ARG A 390 -13.04 21.04 -1.14
C ARG A 390 -12.40 19.83 -1.85
N CYS A 391 -13.21 19.07 -2.62
CA CYS A 391 -12.70 17.96 -3.41
C CYS A 391 -11.73 18.44 -4.51
N ARG A 392 -12.04 19.55 -5.19
CA ARG A 392 -11.16 20.14 -6.20
C ARG A 392 -9.84 20.60 -5.60
N ARG A 393 -9.86 21.22 -4.42
CA ARG A 393 -8.65 21.62 -3.68
C ARG A 393 -7.76 20.42 -3.37
N GLU A 394 -8.30 19.36 -2.80
CA GLU A 394 -7.52 18.17 -2.45
C GLU A 394 -6.99 17.43 -3.69
N LEU A 395 -7.76 17.41 -4.78
CA LEU A 395 -7.29 16.87 -6.07
C LEU A 395 -6.11 17.68 -6.62
N ALA A 396 -6.21 19.02 -6.60
CA ALA A 396 -5.16 19.90 -7.06
C ALA A 396 -3.87 19.74 -6.25
N LEU A 397 -3.98 19.69 -4.92
CA LEU A 397 -2.84 19.48 -4.03
C LEU A 397 -2.17 18.12 -4.25
N ALA A 398 -2.94 17.05 -4.33
CA ALA A 398 -2.41 15.71 -4.56
C ALA A 398 -1.71 15.61 -5.93
N ALA A 399 -2.31 16.20 -6.98
CA ALA A 399 -1.74 16.24 -8.32
C ALA A 399 -0.45 17.07 -8.36
N ALA A 400 -0.44 18.27 -7.79
CA ALA A 400 0.75 19.13 -7.76
C ALA A 400 1.91 18.47 -7.00
N GLN A 401 1.64 17.85 -5.84
CA GLN A 401 2.66 17.14 -5.05
C GLN A 401 3.17 15.84 -5.73
N SER A 402 2.43 15.29 -6.69
CA SER A 402 2.90 14.17 -7.53
C SER A 402 3.56 14.63 -8.85
N GLY A 403 3.64 15.96 -9.09
CA GLY A 403 4.23 16.53 -10.29
C GLY A 403 3.30 16.59 -11.51
N ASP A 404 2.01 16.30 -11.33
CA ASP A 404 0.99 16.41 -12.37
C ASP A 404 0.37 17.81 -12.38
N ALA A 405 1.10 18.75 -12.96
CA ALA A 405 0.68 20.14 -13.06
C ALA A 405 -0.57 20.34 -13.94
N THR A 406 -0.85 19.42 -14.88
CA THR A 406 -2.01 19.50 -15.77
C THR A 406 -3.29 19.22 -15.00
N THR A 407 -3.38 18.08 -14.32
CA THR A 407 -4.52 17.73 -13.46
C THR A 407 -4.73 18.78 -12.37
N ALA A 408 -3.64 19.29 -11.75
CA ALA A 408 -3.73 20.32 -10.73
C ALA A 408 -4.37 21.63 -11.29
N GLN A 409 -3.95 22.06 -12.47
CA GLN A 409 -4.51 23.23 -13.12
C GLN A 409 -5.99 23.04 -13.52
N GLU A 410 -6.34 21.88 -14.06
CA GLU A 410 -7.73 21.55 -14.43
C GLU A 410 -8.64 21.52 -13.19
N ALA A 411 -8.18 20.97 -12.08
CA ALA A 411 -8.92 20.93 -10.83
C ALA A 411 -9.19 22.35 -10.27
N LEU A 412 -8.29 23.30 -10.48
CA LEU A 412 -8.43 24.68 -10.06
C LEU A 412 -9.24 25.55 -11.03
N ALA A 413 -9.49 25.08 -12.26
CA ALA A 413 -10.21 25.85 -13.27
C ALA A 413 -11.64 26.18 -12.78
N GLY A 414 -11.96 27.48 -12.73
CA GLY A 414 -13.27 27.97 -12.27
C GLY A 414 -13.48 27.88 -10.75
N CYS A 415 -12.46 27.59 -9.97
CA CYS A 415 -12.50 27.73 -8.52
C CYS A 415 -12.21 29.19 -8.11
N PRO A 416 -12.69 29.64 -6.93
CA PRO A 416 -12.17 30.87 -6.32
C PRO A 416 -10.66 30.73 -6.10
N ASP A 417 -10.00 31.86 -5.89
CA ASP A 417 -8.55 31.87 -5.63
C ASP A 417 -8.23 31.01 -4.39
N LEU A 418 -7.49 29.92 -4.62
CA LEU A 418 -7.05 28.98 -3.60
C LEU A 418 -5.52 29.06 -3.50
N PRO A 419 -4.98 29.89 -2.61
CA PRO A 419 -3.55 30.20 -2.61
C PRO A 419 -2.65 28.99 -2.30
N GLU A 420 -3.05 28.09 -1.41
CA GLU A 420 -2.25 26.90 -1.07
C GLU A 420 -2.09 25.93 -2.28
N PRO A 421 -3.15 25.49 -2.98
CA PRO A 421 -2.99 24.73 -4.20
C PRO A 421 -2.27 25.47 -5.32
N SER A 422 -2.45 26.80 -5.41
CA SER A 422 -1.75 27.63 -6.40
C SER A 422 -0.24 27.67 -6.14
N ALA A 423 0.18 27.72 -4.88
CA ALA A 423 1.59 27.64 -4.48
C ALA A 423 2.20 26.28 -4.88
N TRP A 424 1.51 25.19 -4.57
CA TRP A 424 1.99 23.84 -4.96
C TRP A 424 2.01 23.63 -6.48
N LEU A 425 1.05 24.22 -7.20
CA LEU A 425 1.06 24.20 -8.68
C LEU A 425 2.25 24.97 -9.24
N ALA A 426 2.58 26.16 -8.71
CA ALA A 426 3.77 26.93 -9.08
C ALA A 426 5.04 26.11 -8.78
N ALA A 427 5.16 25.54 -7.59
CA ALA A 427 6.28 24.70 -7.18
C ALA A 427 6.46 23.47 -8.10
N SER A 428 5.38 22.83 -8.53
CA SER A 428 5.41 21.69 -9.46
C SER A 428 5.95 22.05 -10.86
N ARG A 429 5.87 23.34 -11.21
CA ARG A 429 6.40 23.90 -12.46
C ARG A 429 7.82 24.45 -12.34
N GLY A 430 8.42 24.36 -11.14
CA GLY A 430 9.73 24.94 -10.85
C GLY A 430 9.72 26.46 -10.60
N ASP A 431 8.54 27.08 -10.51
CA ASP A 431 8.39 28.51 -10.16
C ASP A 431 8.38 28.69 -8.63
N ALA A 432 9.59 28.76 -8.06
CA ALA A 432 9.77 28.91 -6.62
C ALA A 432 9.28 30.26 -6.12
N ASP A 433 9.51 31.34 -6.86
CA ASP A 433 9.10 32.70 -6.47
C ASP A 433 7.58 32.82 -6.48
N GLY A 434 6.92 32.31 -7.50
CA GLY A 434 5.46 32.24 -7.60
C GLY A 434 4.84 31.41 -6.48
N ALA A 435 5.47 30.28 -6.12
CA ALA A 435 5.00 29.43 -5.03
C ALA A 435 5.07 30.16 -3.67
N LEU A 436 6.17 30.85 -3.39
CA LEU A 436 6.37 31.61 -2.15
C LEU A 436 5.44 32.83 -2.07
N ALA A 437 5.22 33.52 -3.18
CA ALA A 437 4.27 34.64 -3.24
C ALA A 437 2.84 34.20 -2.96
N ALA A 438 2.39 33.07 -3.54
CA ALA A 438 1.05 32.54 -3.33
C ALA A 438 0.81 32.08 -1.88
N ILE A 439 1.79 31.40 -1.26
CA ILE A 439 1.64 30.94 0.12
C ILE A 439 1.76 32.10 1.12
N GLY A 440 2.58 33.11 0.82
CA GLY A 440 2.66 34.35 1.60
C GLY A 440 1.31 35.08 1.64
N ALA A 441 0.66 35.21 0.47
CA ALA A 441 -0.69 35.80 0.38
C ALA A 441 -1.74 34.99 1.17
N ALA A 442 -1.61 33.66 1.22
CA ALA A 442 -2.48 32.81 2.05
C ALA A 442 -2.37 33.13 3.53
N ILE A 443 -1.14 33.29 4.02
CA ILE A 443 -0.84 33.58 5.42
C ILE A 443 -1.32 34.97 5.79
N ASP A 444 -1.02 35.99 4.96
CA ASP A 444 -1.46 37.36 5.18
C ASP A 444 -3.00 37.43 5.23
N GLY A 445 -3.70 36.75 4.36
CA GLY A 445 -5.15 36.64 4.38
C GLY A 445 -5.71 35.93 5.63
N MET A 446 -5.01 34.92 6.16
CA MET A 446 -5.39 34.25 7.41
C MET A 446 -5.17 35.20 8.63
N VAL A 447 -4.05 35.88 8.70
CA VAL A 447 -3.73 36.85 9.77
C VAL A 447 -4.74 37.98 9.80
N GLN A 448 -5.13 38.52 8.63
CA GLN A 448 -6.13 39.57 8.53
C GLN A 448 -7.51 39.13 9.01
N ARG A 449 -7.97 37.93 8.64
CA ARG A 449 -9.26 37.40 9.10
C ARG A 449 -9.27 37.13 10.59
N TYR A 450 -8.21 36.54 11.14
CA TYR A 450 -8.08 36.36 12.59
C TYR A 450 -8.10 37.69 13.35
N GLY A 451 -7.40 38.71 12.87
CA GLY A 451 -7.45 40.04 13.43
C GLY A 451 -8.85 40.67 13.40
N GLN A 452 -9.64 40.43 12.36
CA GLN A 452 -11.03 40.86 12.25
C GLN A 452 -11.97 40.12 13.22
N GLU A 453 -11.78 38.79 13.40
CA GLU A 453 -12.55 38.00 14.35
C GLU A 453 -12.28 38.40 15.80
N VAL A 454 -11.02 38.64 16.17
CA VAL A 454 -10.64 39.13 17.50
C VAL A 454 -11.22 40.52 17.74
N ALA A 455 -11.19 41.43 16.77
CA ALA A 455 -11.79 42.74 16.86
C ALA A 455 -13.33 42.69 16.97
N ALA A 456 -13.99 41.73 16.35
CA ALA A 456 -15.44 41.54 16.40
C ALA A 456 -15.92 40.94 17.74
N THR A 457 -15.07 40.19 18.45
CA THR A 457 -15.40 39.61 19.77
C THR A 457 -15.15 40.53 20.96
N GLY A 458 -14.51 41.69 20.76
CA GLY A 458 -14.34 42.72 21.79
C GLY A 458 -13.45 42.33 22.97
N ASP A 459 -12.58 41.36 22.82
CA ASP A 459 -11.66 40.92 23.88
C ASP A 459 -10.32 41.67 23.77
N ASP A 460 -10.24 42.83 24.39
CA ASP A 460 -9.05 43.73 24.40
C ASP A 460 -7.83 43.18 25.16
N GLY A 461 -7.88 41.94 25.63
CA GLY A 461 -6.85 41.33 26.51
C GLY A 461 -5.74 40.55 25.81
N ALA A 462 -5.72 40.43 24.47
CA ALA A 462 -4.87 39.46 23.76
C ALA A 462 -3.88 40.09 22.74
N VAL A 463 -3.43 41.32 22.90
CA VAL A 463 -2.59 42.00 21.90
C VAL A 463 -1.07 41.86 22.14
N GLU A 464 -0.63 41.25 23.22
CA GLU A 464 0.79 40.96 23.43
C GLU A 464 1.02 39.48 23.78
N GLY A 465 1.18 38.66 22.79
CA GLY A 465 1.67 37.28 22.99
C GLY A 465 1.20 36.30 21.94
N THR A 466 2.09 35.97 21.04
CA THR A 466 2.17 34.74 20.27
C THR A 466 0.81 34.18 19.78
N LEU A 467 0.62 34.12 18.48
CA LEU A 467 -0.44 33.38 17.77
C LEU A 467 -0.43 31.86 18.11
N THR A 468 -0.59 31.54 19.38
CA THR A 468 -0.86 30.16 19.81
C THR A 468 -2.35 29.92 19.63
N VAL A 469 -2.72 29.38 18.47
CA VAL A 469 -4.05 28.81 18.25
C VAL A 469 -4.16 27.59 19.16
N SER A 470 -4.74 27.76 20.35
CA SER A 470 -5.02 26.61 21.22
C SER A 470 -6.22 25.84 20.65
N ALA A 471 -6.03 24.57 20.40
CA ALA A 471 -7.06 23.63 19.94
C ALA A 471 -8.30 23.55 20.87
N GLU A 472 -8.22 24.09 22.07
CA GLU A 472 -9.31 24.11 23.05
C GLU A 472 -10.42 25.15 22.75
N ARG A 473 -10.14 26.22 22.00
CA ARG A 473 -11.13 27.25 21.70
C ARG A 473 -12.00 26.95 20.46
N THR A 474 -11.58 26.05 19.60
CA THR A 474 -12.38 25.68 18.41
C THR A 474 -13.57 24.78 18.76
N ALA A 475 -13.57 24.11 19.91
CA ALA A 475 -14.64 23.23 20.36
C ALA A 475 -15.85 23.96 20.96
N GLU A 476 -15.71 25.22 21.41
CA GLU A 476 -16.79 25.99 22.06
C GLU A 476 -17.68 26.78 21.08
N LEU A 477 -17.33 26.84 19.79
CA LEU A 477 -18.05 27.64 18.77
C LEU A 477 -19.01 26.83 17.87
N LEU A 478 -19.34 25.59 18.23
CA LEU A 478 -20.39 24.83 17.55
C LEU A 478 -21.73 25.09 18.24
N PRO A 479 -22.75 25.71 17.58
CA PRO A 479 -24.07 25.83 18.14
C PRO A 479 -24.74 24.46 18.31
N ALA A 480 -25.25 24.20 19.51
CA ALA A 480 -25.86 22.95 19.93
C ALA A 480 -27.32 22.76 19.44
N ASP A 481 -27.80 23.55 18.50
CA ASP A 481 -29.21 23.48 18.07
C ASP A 481 -29.31 23.18 16.57
N GLY A 482 -29.71 21.93 16.29
CA GLY A 482 -30.01 21.43 14.97
C GLY A 482 -31.38 21.89 14.43
N THR A 483 -31.50 23.13 14.00
CA THR A 483 -32.58 23.55 13.07
C THR A 483 -32.19 24.85 12.40
N GLY A 484 -31.93 24.83 11.11
CA GLY A 484 -31.82 26.06 10.35
C GLY A 484 -31.05 25.93 9.04
N ALA A 485 -31.72 26.21 7.96
CA ALA A 485 -31.28 26.27 6.59
C ALA A 485 -29.81 26.62 6.38
N ALA A 486 -29.13 25.81 5.59
CA ALA A 486 -27.77 26.02 5.13
C ALA A 486 -27.66 27.33 4.35
N ALA A 487 -27.33 28.41 5.06
CA ALA A 487 -26.67 29.56 4.45
C ALA A 487 -25.27 29.10 4.04
N ALA A 488 -24.87 29.42 2.83
CA ALA A 488 -23.57 29.09 2.25
C ALA A 488 -22.46 29.65 3.15
N ALA A 489 -22.05 28.85 4.14
CA ALA A 489 -20.83 29.11 4.87
C ALA A 489 -19.66 28.92 3.89
N GLU A 490 -18.85 29.94 3.74
CA GLU A 490 -17.60 29.91 3.02
C GLU A 490 -16.80 28.65 3.41
N PRO A 491 -16.09 28.00 2.47
CA PRO A 491 -15.34 26.81 2.77
C PRO A 491 -14.35 27.10 3.91
N PRO A 492 -14.28 26.25 4.94
CA PRO A 492 -13.34 26.47 6.04
C PRO A 492 -11.95 26.64 5.46
N CYS A 493 -11.32 27.77 5.77
CA CYS A 493 -9.96 28.09 5.38
C CYS A 493 -9.02 26.95 5.73
N ALA A 494 -7.95 26.84 4.95
CA ALA A 494 -6.83 25.95 5.25
C ALA A 494 -6.50 26.02 6.75
N ASP A 495 -6.33 24.86 7.37
CA ASP A 495 -5.84 24.77 8.74
C ASP A 495 -4.52 25.58 8.82
N PRO A 496 -4.46 26.63 9.65
CA PRO A 496 -3.31 27.55 9.66
C PRO A 496 -1.98 26.83 9.88
N ALA A 497 -1.97 25.78 10.69
CA ALA A 497 -0.76 25.01 10.99
C ALA A 497 -0.18 24.30 9.75
N PHE A 498 -1.04 23.74 8.90
CA PHE A 498 -0.57 23.06 7.68
C PHE A 498 -0.17 24.07 6.59
N ALA A 499 -0.85 25.21 6.48
CA ALA A 499 -0.45 26.26 5.54
C ALA A 499 0.91 26.89 5.93
N LEU A 500 1.14 27.14 7.22
CA LEU A 500 2.46 27.56 7.73
C LEU A 500 3.52 26.48 7.50
N TYR A 501 3.15 25.22 7.68
CA TYR A 501 4.09 24.13 7.47
C TYR A 501 4.44 23.93 5.99
N ASP A 502 3.57 24.29 5.06
CA ASP A 502 3.91 24.27 3.63
C ASP A 502 5.04 25.26 3.28
N LEU A 503 5.24 26.37 4.03
CA LEU A 503 6.45 27.20 3.91
C LEU A 503 7.73 26.40 4.21
N VAL A 504 7.71 25.61 5.28
CA VAL A 504 8.85 24.74 5.65
C VAL A 504 9.16 23.75 4.52
N ARG A 505 8.13 23.13 3.97
CA ARG A 505 8.24 22.16 2.88
C ARG A 505 8.73 22.78 1.56
N LEU A 506 8.38 24.03 1.32
CA LEU A 506 8.83 24.81 0.16
C LEU A 506 10.19 25.50 0.39
N GLY A 507 10.83 25.32 1.56
CA GLY A 507 12.19 25.74 1.83
C GLY A 507 12.34 27.11 2.49
N VAL A 508 11.29 27.64 3.13
CA VAL A 508 11.32 28.91 3.88
C VAL A 508 10.88 28.67 5.34
N PRO A 509 11.76 28.09 6.17
CA PRO A 509 11.40 27.73 7.54
C PRO A 509 11.34 28.88 8.53
N GLU A 510 12.01 30.03 8.29
CA GLU A 510 12.22 31.09 9.28
C GLU A 510 10.91 31.70 9.74
N LYS A 511 10.03 32.08 8.79
CA LYS A 511 8.71 32.65 9.10
C LYS A 511 7.78 31.63 9.78
N ALA A 512 7.90 30.35 9.40
CA ALA A 512 7.07 29.30 9.96
C ALA A 512 7.49 28.96 11.40
N ALA A 513 8.79 28.98 11.71
CA ALA A 513 9.32 28.66 13.03
C ALA A 513 8.81 29.61 14.12
N GLU A 514 8.54 30.88 13.77
CA GLU A 514 8.02 31.88 14.71
C GLU A 514 6.51 31.74 14.99
N LEU A 515 5.76 31.20 14.04
CA LEU A 515 4.29 31.18 14.08
C LEU A 515 3.71 29.81 14.47
N LEU A 516 4.49 28.72 14.31
CA LEU A 516 4.06 27.38 14.65
C LEU A 516 4.14 27.15 16.18
N PRO A 517 3.22 26.35 16.77
CA PRO A 517 3.27 25.99 18.18
C PRO A 517 4.61 25.33 18.55
N ALA A 518 5.34 25.91 19.51
CA ALA A 518 6.72 25.54 19.85
C ALA A 518 6.93 24.04 20.15
N ASP A 519 5.95 23.38 20.77
CA ASP A 519 6.01 21.97 21.13
C ASP A 519 5.58 21.03 19.96
N GLY A 520 5.14 21.60 18.85
CA GLY A 520 4.63 20.85 17.69
C GLY A 520 5.74 20.14 16.89
N VAL A 521 5.39 19.01 16.25
CA VAL A 521 6.31 18.30 15.36
C VAL A 521 6.73 19.15 14.17
N PHE A 522 5.84 20.02 13.70
CA PHE A 522 6.08 20.94 12.57
C PHE A 522 7.05 22.06 12.94
N ALA A 523 6.93 22.63 14.14
CA ALA A 523 7.87 23.64 14.64
C ALA A 523 9.28 23.08 14.82
N ARG A 524 9.40 21.88 15.37
CA ARG A 524 10.70 21.18 15.49
C ARG A 524 11.38 20.96 14.13
N HIS A 525 10.62 20.63 13.10
CA HIS A 525 11.16 20.50 11.75
C HIS A 525 11.59 21.88 11.20
N ALA A 526 10.75 22.91 11.32
CA ALA A 526 11.07 24.27 10.89
C ALA A 526 12.36 24.79 11.52
N ASP A 527 12.49 24.65 12.84
CA ASP A 527 13.65 25.09 13.62
C ASP A 527 14.93 24.30 13.25
N ALA A 528 14.82 22.99 13.05
CA ALA A 528 15.94 22.16 12.59
C ALA A 528 16.40 22.55 11.18
N LEU A 529 15.45 22.87 10.28
CA LEU A 529 15.77 23.30 8.91
C LEU A 529 16.41 24.69 8.87
N ALA A 530 15.86 25.64 9.65
CA ALA A 530 16.41 26.99 9.75
C ALA A 530 17.85 27.01 10.28
N ARG A 531 18.20 26.05 11.15
CA ARG A 531 19.58 25.89 11.68
C ARG A 531 20.49 24.99 10.83
N GLU A 532 19.99 24.42 9.75
CA GLU A 532 20.69 23.44 8.93
C GLU A 532 21.30 22.28 9.75
N ASP A 533 20.60 21.86 10.82
CA ASP A 533 21.04 20.77 11.70
C ASP A 533 20.55 19.42 11.18
N GLY A 534 21.42 18.69 10.47
CA GLY A 534 21.08 17.40 9.88
C GLY A 534 20.62 16.36 10.91
N ALA A 535 21.19 16.35 12.13
CA ALA A 535 20.79 15.39 13.15
C ALA A 535 19.41 15.76 13.77
N ALA A 536 19.13 17.05 13.91
CA ALA A 536 17.82 17.53 14.37
C ALA A 536 16.74 17.25 13.30
N LEU A 537 17.06 17.41 12.01
CA LEU A 537 16.19 17.07 10.89
C LEU A 537 15.85 15.58 10.85
N ASP A 538 16.81 14.68 11.08
CA ASP A 538 16.54 13.24 11.18
C ASP A 538 15.59 12.91 12.33
N ARG A 539 15.76 13.52 13.51
CA ARG A 539 14.84 13.33 14.64
C ARG A 539 13.44 13.88 14.34
N ALA A 540 13.34 15.01 13.64
CA ALA A 540 12.06 15.55 13.20
C ALA A 540 11.38 14.61 12.19
N ALA A 541 12.14 14.05 11.26
CA ALA A 541 11.64 13.08 10.29
C ALA A 541 11.11 11.80 10.97
N GLU A 542 11.82 11.26 11.95
CA GLU A 542 11.37 10.11 12.73
C GLU A 542 10.06 10.42 13.49
N ALA A 543 9.95 11.59 14.12
CA ALA A 543 8.73 12.01 14.80
C ALA A 543 7.54 12.23 13.84
N LEU A 544 7.78 12.65 12.60
CA LEU A 544 6.76 12.76 11.55
C LEU A 544 6.32 11.37 11.06
N GLU A 545 7.26 10.44 10.86
CA GLU A 545 6.97 9.07 10.47
C GLU A 545 6.13 8.33 11.51
N GLU A 546 6.48 8.46 12.81
CA GLU A 546 5.71 7.89 13.93
C GLU A 546 4.25 8.37 13.97
N ARG A 547 3.97 9.58 13.49
CA ARG A 547 2.63 10.16 13.37
C ARG A 547 1.94 9.88 12.03
N GLY A 548 2.59 9.14 11.13
CA GLY A 548 2.05 8.73 9.85
C GLY A 548 2.26 9.71 8.68
N PHE A 549 2.98 10.82 8.88
CA PHE A 549 3.31 11.80 7.84
C PHE A 549 4.46 11.33 6.96
N LEU A 550 4.26 10.29 6.17
CA LEU A 550 5.34 9.62 5.43
C LEU A 550 6.03 10.54 4.41
N LEU A 551 5.24 11.38 3.70
CA LEU A 551 5.81 12.32 2.72
C LEU A 551 6.64 13.40 3.42
N PHE A 552 6.12 13.94 4.52
CA PHE A 552 6.83 14.98 5.29
C PHE A 552 8.13 14.42 5.91
N ALA A 553 8.10 13.17 6.40
CA ALA A 553 9.28 12.48 6.89
C ALA A 553 10.31 12.22 5.78
N ALA A 554 9.86 11.85 4.58
CA ALA A 554 10.74 11.70 3.42
C ALA A 554 11.44 13.02 3.04
N GLU A 555 10.67 14.12 3.03
CA GLU A 555 11.19 15.47 2.77
C GLU A 555 12.21 15.91 3.82
N ALA A 556 11.90 15.70 5.11
CA ALA A 556 12.80 16.04 6.22
C ALA A 556 14.12 15.23 6.17
N HIS A 557 14.06 13.93 5.89
CA HIS A 557 15.26 13.12 5.67
C HIS A 557 16.05 13.55 4.42
N ALA A 558 15.38 14.01 3.36
CA ALA A 558 16.04 14.55 2.17
C ALA A 558 16.80 15.85 2.48
N GLN A 559 16.20 16.72 3.29
CA GLN A 559 16.82 17.94 3.78
C GLN A 559 17.97 17.63 4.75
N ALA A 560 17.80 16.65 5.66
CA ALA A 560 18.86 16.16 6.53
C ALA A 560 20.08 15.66 5.74
N ALA A 561 19.84 14.90 4.66
CA ALA A 561 20.94 14.42 3.80
C ALA A 561 21.78 15.53 3.14
N ARG A 562 21.18 16.72 2.94
CA ARG A 562 21.89 17.90 2.43
C ARG A 562 22.61 18.67 3.55
N ALA A 563 22.03 18.71 4.76
CA ALA A 563 22.56 19.43 5.90
C ALA A 563 23.71 18.70 6.62
N HIS A 564 23.76 17.36 6.53
CA HIS A 564 24.82 16.57 7.16
C HIS A 564 26.20 16.84 6.55
N ARG A 565 27.17 17.16 7.40
CA ARG A 565 28.59 17.26 7.03
C ARG A 565 29.27 15.89 6.95
N ASP A 566 28.82 14.92 7.74
CA ASP A 566 29.30 13.54 7.69
C ASP A 566 28.68 12.77 6.50
N PRO A 567 29.50 12.27 5.55
CA PRO A 567 29.01 11.53 4.40
C PRO A 567 28.25 10.22 4.74
N ARG A 568 28.54 9.62 5.89
CA ARG A 568 27.83 8.40 6.35
C ARG A 568 26.44 8.73 6.81
N ALA A 569 26.29 9.74 7.67
CA ALA A 569 25.00 10.24 8.11
C ALA A 569 24.15 10.71 6.91
N ALA A 570 24.72 11.52 6.02
CA ALA A 570 24.06 11.97 4.79
C ALA A 570 23.55 10.80 3.93
N ARG A 571 24.32 9.71 3.81
CA ARG A 571 23.90 8.51 3.06
C ARG A 571 22.74 7.80 3.76
N THR A 572 22.78 7.68 5.08
CA THR A 572 21.72 7.03 5.87
C THR A 572 20.40 7.80 5.72
N SER A 573 20.43 9.12 5.90
CA SER A 573 19.24 9.97 5.74
C SER A 573 18.69 9.89 4.30
N ARG A 574 19.58 9.90 3.30
CA ARG A 574 19.17 9.72 1.89
C ARG A 574 18.48 8.38 1.64
N THR A 575 19.03 7.29 2.19
CA THR A 575 18.44 5.95 2.05
C THR A 575 17.03 5.90 2.67
N ARG A 576 16.86 6.48 3.86
CA ARG A 576 15.57 6.61 4.53
C ARG A 576 14.58 7.45 3.71
N ALA A 577 15.02 8.61 3.21
CA ALA A 577 14.22 9.47 2.35
C ALA A 577 13.69 8.74 1.12
N VAL A 578 14.55 7.99 0.41
CA VAL A 578 14.16 7.20 -0.77
C VAL A 578 13.18 6.09 -0.40
N ALA A 579 13.42 5.37 0.69
CA ALA A 579 12.51 4.31 1.14
C ALA A 579 11.11 4.84 1.45
N LEU A 580 11.00 5.98 2.14
CA LEU A 580 9.72 6.63 2.45
C LEU A 580 9.06 7.22 1.19
N ALA A 581 9.83 7.92 0.33
CA ALA A 581 9.31 8.53 -0.89
C ALA A 581 8.69 7.49 -1.85
N ARG A 582 9.25 6.28 -1.93
CA ARG A 582 8.67 5.16 -2.69
C ARG A 582 7.27 4.79 -2.19
N ARG A 583 7.02 4.90 -0.88
CA ARG A 583 5.70 4.64 -0.28
C ARG A 583 4.70 5.78 -0.55
N CYS A 584 5.16 6.95 -0.99
CA CYS A 584 4.33 8.13 -1.22
C CYS A 584 3.70 8.21 -2.62
N GLN A 585 3.55 7.07 -3.30
CA GLN A 585 2.73 6.92 -4.51
C GLN A 585 3.05 7.91 -5.65
N GLY A 586 4.34 8.18 -5.87
CA GLY A 586 4.79 9.03 -6.97
C GLY A 586 5.04 10.49 -6.59
N ALA A 587 5.23 10.79 -5.31
CA ALA A 587 5.55 12.13 -4.82
C ALA A 587 6.76 12.75 -5.54
N ARG A 588 6.60 14.00 -5.96
CA ARG A 588 7.62 14.81 -6.65
C ARG A 588 7.57 16.24 -6.09
N THR A 589 8.04 16.38 -4.86
CA THR A 589 8.11 17.70 -4.22
C THR A 589 9.50 18.32 -4.37
N PRO A 590 9.67 19.64 -4.22
CA PRO A 590 10.97 20.30 -4.32
C PRO A 590 12.01 19.71 -3.37
N ALA A 591 11.60 19.35 -2.15
CA ALA A 591 12.49 18.76 -1.16
C ALA A 591 13.03 17.39 -1.58
N LEU A 592 12.29 16.62 -2.37
CA LEU A 592 12.67 15.32 -2.88
C LEU A 592 13.50 15.38 -4.18
N SER A 593 13.66 16.57 -4.78
CA SER A 593 14.45 16.74 -5.99
C SER A 593 15.91 16.31 -5.77
N GLY A 594 16.49 15.61 -6.74
CA GLY A 594 17.90 15.14 -6.67
C GLY A 594 18.15 13.88 -5.81
N LEU A 595 17.13 13.31 -5.13
CA LEU A 595 17.29 12.05 -4.38
C LEU A 595 17.60 10.83 -5.27
N VAL A 596 17.08 10.84 -6.49
CA VAL A 596 17.03 9.68 -7.38
C VAL A 596 18.39 9.31 -7.97
N LEU A 597 19.31 10.24 -8.13
CA LEU A 597 20.60 10.03 -8.80
C LEU A 597 21.73 9.50 -7.89
N GLY A 598 21.54 9.48 -6.58
CA GLY A 598 22.59 9.10 -5.62
C GLY A 598 22.88 7.60 -5.51
N GLU A 599 22.01 6.71 -5.93
CA GLU A 599 22.10 5.27 -5.71
C GLU A 599 22.61 4.45 -6.91
N LEU A 600 22.79 5.06 -8.07
CA LEU A 600 23.38 4.36 -9.19
C LEU A 600 24.89 4.11 -8.93
N THR A 601 25.33 2.86 -9.16
CA THR A 601 26.76 2.60 -9.23
C THR A 601 27.39 3.45 -10.32
N ALA A 602 28.68 3.76 -10.22
CA ALA A 602 29.38 4.53 -11.25
C ALA A 602 29.14 3.97 -12.67
N ARG A 603 29.07 2.64 -12.77
CA ARG A 603 28.81 1.94 -14.03
C ARG A 603 27.36 2.07 -14.50
N GLN A 604 26.40 1.98 -13.59
CA GLN A 604 24.99 2.21 -13.90
C GLN A 604 24.73 3.65 -14.33
N ARG A 605 25.33 4.62 -13.62
CA ARG A 605 25.23 6.04 -13.99
C ARG A 605 25.74 6.29 -15.40
N GLN A 606 26.93 5.77 -15.73
CA GLN A 606 27.51 5.88 -17.07
C GLN A 606 26.59 5.30 -18.16
N ILE A 607 26.02 4.11 -17.92
CA ILE A 607 25.10 3.46 -18.86
C ILE A 607 23.80 4.26 -18.99
N VAL A 608 23.24 4.76 -17.89
CA VAL A 608 21.99 5.55 -17.86
C VAL A 608 22.17 6.89 -18.58
N THR A 609 23.29 7.58 -18.36
CA THR A 609 23.62 8.84 -19.08
C THR A 609 23.69 8.63 -20.58
N LEU A 610 24.37 7.58 -21.06
CA LEU A 610 24.43 7.25 -22.47
C LEU A 610 23.04 6.85 -23.04
N ALA A 611 22.22 6.17 -22.25
CA ALA A 611 20.87 5.81 -22.62
C ALA A 611 19.95 7.03 -22.69
N ALA A 612 20.08 7.98 -21.77
CA ALA A 612 19.37 9.26 -21.77
C ALA A 612 19.75 10.14 -22.98
N ALA A 613 21.04 10.05 -23.40
CA ALA A 613 21.52 10.69 -24.64
C ALA A 613 21.04 10.01 -25.93
N GLY A 614 20.18 8.98 -25.86
CA GLY A 614 19.56 8.33 -27.00
C GLY A 614 20.32 7.15 -27.60
N LEU A 615 21.48 6.76 -27.07
CA LEU A 615 22.25 5.63 -27.60
C LEU A 615 21.54 4.29 -27.38
N SER A 616 21.49 3.43 -28.37
CA SER A 616 20.95 2.07 -28.27
C SER A 616 21.82 1.19 -27.34
N ASN A 617 21.25 0.10 -26.81
CA ASN A 617 22.00 -0.84 -25.95
C ASN A 617 23.25 -1.42 -26.65
N ARG A 618 23.20 -1.56 -27.97
CA ARG A 618 24.32 -2.03 -28.80
C ARG A 618 25.44 -0.98 -28.81
N GLN A 619 25.14 0.27 -29.08
CA GLN A 619 26.11 1.37 -29.08
C GLN A 619 26.74 1.58 -27.72
N ILE A 620 25.93 1.49 -26.64
CA ILE A 620 26.43 1.55 -25.26
C ILE A 620 27.38 0.37 -24.97
N ALA A 621 27.03 -0.84 -25.41
CA ALA A 621 27.84 -2.03 -25.25
C ALA A 621 29.19 -1.91 -25.97
N GLU A 622 29.19 -1.40 -27.21
CA GLU A 622 30.38 -1.14 -28.00
C GLU A 622 31.26 -0.07 -27.33
N GLN A 623 30.68 1.05 -26.89
CA GLN A 623 31.40 2.16 -26.27
C GLN A 623 32.02 1.80 -24.90
N LEU A 624 31.34 0.96 -24.14
CA LEU A 624 31.77 0.59 -22.79
C LEU A 624 32.45 -0.78 -22.70
N THR A 625 32.68 -1.44 -23.83
CA THR A 625 33.24 -2.78 -23.93
C THR A 625 32.51 -3.82 -23.08
N LEU A 626 31.18 -3.80 -23.17
CA LEU A 626 30.29 -4.72 -22.46
C LEU A 626 29.50 -5.59 -23.42
N SER A 627 28.85 -6.64 -22.91
CA SER A 627 27.84 -7.35 -23.69
C SER A 627 26.51 -6.54 -23.68
N ILE A 628 25.72 -6.65 -24.78
CA ILE A 628 24.39 -6.03 -24.87
C ILE A 628 23.50 -6.48 -23.71
N ARG A 629 23.63 -7.75 -23.29
CA ARG A 629 22.92 -8.33 -22.15
C ARG A 629 23.31 -7.65 -20.83
N THR A 630 24.60 -7.38 -20.63
CA THR A 630 25.12 -6.67 -19.45
C THR A 630 24.58 -5.25 -19.38
N VAL A 631 24.53 -4.53 -20.52
CA VAL A 631 23.93 -3.20 -20.59
C VAL A 631 22.44 -3.26 -20.26
N GLY A 632 21.71 -4.24 -20.80
CA GLY A 632 20.31 -4.46 -20.50
C GLY A 632 20.05 -4.70 -19.01
N ASN A 633 20.86 -5.54 -18.35
CA ASN A 633 20.73 -5.82 -16.92
C ASN A 633 21.02 -4.58 -16.06
N HIS A 634 22.04 -3.79 -16.43
CA HIS A 634 22.34 -2.53 -15.73
C HIS A 634 21.21 -1.51 -15.91
N LEU A 635 20.65 -1.37 -17.11
CA LEU A 635 19.51 -0.48 -17.36
C LEU A 635 18.27 -0.93 -16.60
N TYR A 636 17.95 -2.21 -16.62
CA TYR A 636 16.82 -2.76 -15.87
C TYR A 636 16.94 -2.48 -14.37
N SER A 637 18.12 -2.78 -13.79
CA SER A 637 18.39 -2.49 -12.38
C SER A 637 18.40 -0.97 -12.09
N ALA A 638 18.83 -0.16 -13.05
CA ALA A 638 18.83 1.29 -12.93
C ALA A 638 17.40 1.86 -13.03
N TYR A 639 16.56 1.34 -13.92
CA TYR A 639 15.13 1.74 -14.03
C TYR A 639 14.38 1.48 -12.71
N ALA A 640 14.57 0.30 -12.12
CA ALA A 640 13.98 -0.03 -10.83
C ALA A 640 14.43 0.95 -9.71
N ARG A 641 15.71 1.36 -9.72
CA ARG A 641 16.27 2.33 -8.75
C ARG A 641 15.84 3.77 -9.02
N LEU A 642 15.68 4.15 -10.29
CA LEU A 642 15.30 5.49 -10.71
C LEU A 642 13.77 5.71 -10.70
N GLY A 643 12.96 4.64 -10.55
CA GLY A 643 11.51 4.70 -10.73
C GLY A 643 11.10 5.00 -12.17
N ALA A 644 12.00 4.75 -13.15
CA ALA A 644 11.72 4.93 -14.56
C ALA A 644 10.89 3.74 -15.08
N SER A 645 9.78 4.01 -15.76
CA SER A 645 8.97 2.96 -16.40
C SER A 645 9.62 2.44 -17.69
N ASP A 646 10.34 3.32 -18.39
CA ASP A 646 10.96 3.04 -19.67
C ASP A 646 12.15 3.96 -19.96
N ARG A 647 12.76 3.77 -21.14
CA ARG A 647 13.89 4.58 -21.61
C ARG A 647 13.53 6.04 -21.88
N GLY A 648 12.29 6.32 -22.27
CA GLY A 648 11.81 7.67 -22.58
C GLY A 648 11.76 8.57 -21.35
N ALA A 649 11.65 7.99 -20.17
CA ALA A 649 11.66 8.71 -18.89
C ALA A 649 13.07 9.14 -18.43
N LEU A 650 14.14 8.56 -18.99
CA LEU A 650 15.51 8.83 -18.55
C LEU A 650 15.99 10.28 -18.75
N PRO A 651 15.71 10.97 -19.90
CA PRO A 651 16.15 12.36 -20.08
C PRO A 651 15.62 13.33 -19.01
N TRP A 652 14.46 13.05 -18.44
CA TRP A 652 13.84 13.85 -17.38
C TRP A 652 14.37 13.55 -15.98
N LEU A 653 15.06 12.40 -15.81
CA LEU A 653 15.57 11.92 -14.55
C LEU A 653 17.08 12.11 -14.41
N VAL A 654 17.77 12.44 -15.50
CA VAL A 654 19.22 12.64 -15.55
C VAL A 654 19.50 14.05 -16.05
N GLU A 655 20.03 14.91 -15.20
CA GLU A 655 20.61 16.18 -15.65
C GLU A 655 21.79 15.86 -16.58
N LEU A 656 21.60 16.07 -17.86
CA LEU A 656 22.66 16.00 -18.82
C LEU A 656 23.60 17.19 -18.56
N PRO A 657 24.93 16.99 -18.37
CA PRO A 657 25.84 18.13 -18.35
C PRO A 657 25.66 18.91 -19.66
N GLU A 658 25.45 20.22 -19.54
CA GLU A 658 25.42 21.10 -20.72
C GLU A 658 26.67 20.85 -21.55
N VAL A 659 26.45 20.36 -22.77
CA VAL A 659 27.53 20.24 -23.77
C VAL A 659 27.87 21.67 -24.15
N GLN A 660 28.93 22.23 -23.60
CA GLN A 660 29.51 23.46 -24.13
C GLN A 660 29.84 23.19 -25.60
N PRO A 661 29.28 23.96 -26.55
CA PRO A 661 29.67 23.84 -27.94
C PRO A 661 31.16 24.24 -28.08
N ALA A 662 31.92 23.35 -28.73
CA ALA A 662 33.34 23.57 -29.05
C ALA A 662 33.49 24.70 -30.05
#